data_4b57924d20dc507c91208256a7ebc5dd
#
_entry.id   4b57924d20dc507c91208256a7ebc5dd
#
_cell.length_a   1.000
_cell.length_b   1.000
_cell.length_c   1.000
_cell.angle_alpha   90.00
_cell.angle_beta   90.00
_cell.angle_gamma   90.00
#
_symmetry.space_group_name_H-M   'P 1'
#
loop_
_entity.id
_entity.type
_entity.pdbx_description
1 polymer ?
#
loop_
_entity_poly.entity_id
_entity_poly.type
_entity_poly.pdbx_seq_one_letter_code
_entity_poly.pdbx_strand_id
1 'polypeptide(L)'
;FFNCAAMLNHLYRYTVRQELQEGPFRFLPEKPAAFFPGTFDPFTLSHKGIVRAIRDAGFEVLLAIDEFSWSKRTQPYRIRRRIAAMSVANEFHVHIFPENFPVNIANPANLRQLRQAFPGRSVSIVVGSDVVAHASSYHKPPAEDSIHTFDHVIFRRTEPDAEPADYSCITGRVVELMLPPQLEEISSTRIREAVDANRDVSNLIDPMAQEFIYRQGLYLREPQDKPVLRTEDLLFMDCPGPEERTDRLLRDIFGGTAAVMRRRLEECGDQLMLLCDGVSGDVLGAASYRCLDSQHLFARLNDPALSGIVRQNAGGRTLLLSGLFVPKGERQMDFGQLLLTEVLTTALSREYTYALYCPLEGAVSGYGRQLAQLQGFVPVQHREGYDVLGVDMRRPIVLSRNVDTAIKAPLSTAPRVVAAVANAHRRLQAALTKLQPGSLVLSLSAGVIYHRLLQRITARNGVPAEPTVPRVLGPDICVPYGKLLRGVAVPNTVTKTLRTDKVYEADLSTYSIEAYPDYSPLPDQVRTIRAFDRPVILVDDMLHDGKRIRRLAPLLEETHTPVDQVLVGYLTGVGRDLMEQLGYPVDGIYYLPNLRMRFVESTLYPFIGGDSVRRTERLPGGLQPSVNRILPYAAPEFAPMDGRTAWELSLCCLENARDILLALETEFRGLYARNLTLNRLGEAVVLPLCPDKGGCITYDVSRAASACLEGDIEMLKRMRPAD
;
A
#
# COMPACT_ATOMS: atom_id res chain seq x y z
N PHE A 1 22.30 -9.05 19.09
CA PHE A 1 23.77 -9.13 19.24
C PHE A 1 24.37 -7.77 19.58
N PHE A 2 24.22 -6.73 18.75
CA PHE A 2 24.87 -5.43 18.96
C PHE A 2 24.45 -4.72 20.26
N ASN A 3 23.21 -4.80 20.67
CA ASN A 3 22.79 -4.31 21.99
C ASN A 3 23.49 -5.06 23.12
N CYS A 4 23.58 -6.40 23.01
CA CYS A 4 24.31 -7.21 23.98
C CYS A 4 25.79 -6.85 24.02
N ALA A 5 26.40 -6.61 22.84
CA ALA A 5 27.80 -6.21 22.77
C ALA A 5 28.05 -4.85 23.44
N ALA A 6 27.15 -3.86 23.24
CA ALA A 6 27.23 -2.57 23.92
C ALA A 6 27.08 -2.72 25.45
N MET A 7 26.12 -3.53 25.90
CA MET A 7 25.91 -3.80 27.34
C MET A 7 27.09 -4.54 27.96
N LEU A 8 27.62 -5.57 27.31
CA LEU A 8 28.80 -6.32 27.79
C LEU A 8 30.03 -5.43 27.85
N ASN A 9 30.26 -4.58 26.85
CA ASN A 9 31.36 -3.64 26.84
C ASN A 9 31.22 -2.59 27.94
N HIS A 10 30.02 -2.12 28.20
CA HIS A 10 29.72 -1.23 29.33
C HIS A 10 29.99 -1.89 30.67
N LEU A 11 29.49 -3.10 30.88
CA LEU A 11 29.70 -3.88 32.10
C LEU A 11 31.21 -4.17 32.31
N TYR A 12 31.90 -4.62 31.29
CA TYR A 12 33.35 -4.89 31.33
C TYR A 12 34.16 -3.65 31.77
N ARG A 13 33.94 -2.51 31.12
CA ARG A 13 34.66 -1.27 31.49
C ARG A 13 34.28 -0.75 32.86
N TYR A 14 33.02 -0.92 33.28
CA TYR A 14 32.61 -0.55 34.62
C TYR A 14 33.37 -1.39 35.68
N THR A 15 33.38 -2.70 35.51
CA THR A 15 34.07 -3.60 36.45
C THR A 15 35.56 -3.34 36.47
N VAL A 16 36.21 -3.20 35.32
CA VAL A 16 37.65 -2.91 35.26
C VAL A 16 38.01 -1.58 35.92
N ARG A 17 37.19 -0.54 35.67
CA ARG A 17 37.39 0.76 36.30
C ARG A 17 37.25 0.69 37.81
N GLN A 18 36.20 0.01 38.29
CA GLN A 18 35.94 -0.16 39.70
C GLN A 18 37.06 -0.92 40.40
N GLU A 19 37.53 -2.03 39.82
CA GLU A 19 38.60 -2.86 40.34
C GLU A 19 39.93 -2.12 40.45
N LEU A 20 40.24 -1.31 39.46
CA LEU A 20 41.52 -0.57 39.40
C LEU A 20 41.55 0.70 40.25
N GLN A 21 40.41 1.34 40.51
CA GLN A 21 40.37 2.67 41.11
C GLN A 21 39.86 2.68 42.55
N GLU A 22 38.93 1.84 42.97
CA GLU A 22 38.17 2.03 44.19
C GLU A 22 38.09 0.80 45.11
N GLY A 23 38.67 -0.34 44.75
CA GLY A 23 38.59 -1.56 45.55
C GLY A 23 37.24 -2.25 45.45
N PRO A 24 36.54 -2.58 46.58
CA PRO A 24 35.33 -3.40 46.50
C PRO A 24 34.20 -2.74 45.68
N PHE A 25 33.50 -3.59 44.93
CA PHE A 25 32.47 -3.20 44.00
C PHE A 25 31.34 -2.38 44.66
N ARG A 26 31.09 -1.17 44.16
CA ARG A 26 29.98 -0.29 44.57
C ARG A 26 29.16 0.11 43.38
N PHE A 27 27.84 0.05 43.51
CA PHE A 27 26.95 0.60 42.49
C PHE A 27 27.05 2.13 42.47
N LEU A 28 27.33 2.70 41.31
CA LEU A 28 27.28 4.15 41.13
C LEU A 28 25.82 4.62 41.20
N PRO A 29 25.55 5.82 41.73
CA PRO A 29 24.21 6.40 41.67
C PRO A 29 23.73 6.50 40.22
N GLU A 30 22.44 6.25 40.03
CA GLU A 30 21.84 6.37 38.68
C GLU A 30 21.94 7.81 38.20
N LYS A 31 22.45 7.96 36.96
CA LYS A 31 22.50 9.25 36.29
C LYS A 31 21.12 9.69 35.84
N PRO A 32 20.86 11.00 35.70
CA PRO A 32 19.64 11.48 35.04
C PRO A 32 19.53 10.89 33.63
N ALA A 33 18.33 10.53 33.21
CA ALA A 33 18.06 9.93 31.91
C ALA A 33 17.78 11.04 30.85
N ALA A 34 18.35 10.89 29.69
CA ALA A 34 18.06 11.70 28.50
C ALA A 34 17.35 10.87 27.45
N PHE A 35 16.05 11.07 27.29
CA PHE A 35 15.23 10.38 26.29
C PHE A 35 15.37 11.07 24.95
N PHE A 36 15.98 10.38 23.98
CA PHE A 36 16.30 10.91 22.64
C PHE A 36 15.46 10.20 21.58
N PRO A 37 14.27 10.74 21.24
CA PRO A 37 13.44 10.20 20.18
C PRO A 37 13.93 10.66 18.82
N GLY A 38 13.81 9.80 17.82
CA GLY A 38 14.13 10.17 16.45
C GLY A 38 13.90 9.07 15.44
N THR A 39 13.83 9.47 14.17
CA THR A 39 13.65 8.54 13.06
C THR A 39 14.92 7.74 12.77
N PHE A 40 16.11 8.34 12.90
CA PHE A 40 17.44 7.75 12.71
C PHE A 40 17.58 6.89 11.44
N ASP A 41 17.35 7.48 10.28
CA ASP A 41 17.29 6.77 9.00
C ASP A 41 18.30 7.30 7.94
N PRO A 42 19.58 6.89 8.00
CA PRO A 42 20.24 6.12 9.06
C PRO A 42 20.69 6.98 10.25
N PHE A 43 21.11 6.31 11.34
CA PHE A 43 21.83 6.94 12.44
C PHE A 43 23.20 7.40 11.95
N THR A 44 23.55 8.68 12.15
CA THR A 44 24.72 9.35 11.58
C THR A 44 25.81 9.60 12.61
N LEU A 45 27.01 10.02 12.18
CA LEU A 45 28.05 10.50 13.10
C LEU A 45 27.64 11.79 13.83
N SER A 46 26.78 12.63 13.24
CA SER A 46 26.17 13.76 13.94
C SER A 46 25.31 13.28 15.13
N HIS A 47 24.42 12.31 14.94
CA HIS A 47 23.67 11.70 16.04
C HIS A 47 24.59 11.08 17.10
N LYS A 48 25.69 10.43 16.69
CA LYS A 48 26.69 9.88 17.62
C LYS A 48 27.39 10.98 18.40
N GLY A 49 27.68 12.12 17.77
CA GLY A 49 28.21 13.33 18.42
C GLY A 49 27.26 13.89 19.47
N ILE A 50 25.95 13.98 19.14
CA ILE A 50 24.89 14.40 20.08
C ILE A 50 24.90 13.46 21.31
N VAL A 51 24.85 12.15 21.08
CA VAL A 51 24.86 11.14 22.15
C VAL A 51 26.06 11.31 23.08
N ARG A 52 27.26 11.56 22.52
CA ARG A 52 28.46 11.79 23.30
C ARG A 52 28.38 13.08 24.14
N ALA A 53 27.92 14.18 23.55
CA ALA A 53 27.75 15.44 24.25
C ALA A 53 26.77 15.34 25.43
N ILE A 54 25.65 14.63 25.26
CA ILE A 54 24.66 14.38 26.32
C ILE A 54 25.32 13.55 27.45
N ARG A 55 26.02 12.47 27.09
CA ARG A 55 26.70 11.62 28.05
C ARG A 55 27.77 12.40 28.83
N ASP A 56 28.55 13.24 28.13
CA ASP A 56 29.63 14.02 28.73
C ASP A 56 29.06 15.14 29.64
N ALA A 57 27.82 15.57 29.40
CA ALA A 57 27.04 16.43 30.29
C ALA A 57 26.46 15.69 31.51
N GLY A 58 26.78 14.40 31.67
CA GLY A 58 26.43 13.64 32.87
C GLY A 58 25.16 12.79 32.78
N PHE A 59 24.54 12.67 31.63
CA PHE A 59 23.31 11.92 31.44
C PHE A 59 23.58 10.47 30.98
N GLU A 60 22.58 9.63 31.17
CA GLU A 60 22.44 8.34 30.52
C GLU A 60 21.46 8.49 29.33
N VAL A 61 21.87 8.05 28.15
CA VAL A 61 21.12 8.30 26.91
C VAL A 61 20.24 7.13 26.56
N LEU A 62 18.97 7.38 26.33
CA LEU A 62 17.96 6.41 25.90
C LEU A 62 17.54 6.74 24.47
N LEU A 63 18.09 6.02 23.48
CA LEU A 63 17.75 6.22 22.07
C LEU A 63 16.42 5.54 21.74
N ALA A 64 15.39 6.31 21.45
CA ALA A 64 14.08 5.84 21.06
C ALA A 64 13.89 6.01 19.55
N ILE A 65 13.82 4.89 18.83
CA ILE A 65 13.60 4.91 17.38
C ILE A 65 12.10 4.99 17.10
N ASP A 66 11.67 6.00 16.36
CA ASP A 66 10.27 6.14 15.98
C ASP A 66 9.85 5.02 15.01
N GLU A 67 8.74 4.34 15.29
CA GLU A 67 8.19 3.32 14.37
C GLU A 67 7.80 3.95 13.03
N PHE A 68 7.19 5.15 13.07
CA PHE A 68 6.69 5.84 11.89
C PHE A 68 7.30 7.24 11.74
N SER A 69 7.71 7.57 10.51
CA SER A 69 8.00 8.96 10.15
C SER A 69 6.75 9.67 9.61
N TRP A 70 6.63 10.98 9.85
CA TRP A 70 5.51 11.80 9.39
C TRP A 70 5.48 11.96 7.87
N SER A 71 6.57 12.42 7.29
CA SER A 71 6.69 12.76 5.88
C SER A 71 7.68 11.88 5.14
N LYS A 72 8.72 11.40 5.82
CA LYS A 72 9.83 10.67 5.19
C LYS A 72 9.46 9.22 4.92
N ARG A 73 9.90 8.71 3.80
CA ARG A 73 9.95 7.28 3.54
C ARG A 73 11.18 6.72 4.25
N THR A 74 10.99 5.75 5.11
CA THR A 74 12.04 5.23 5.98
C THR A 74 12.22 3.73 5.78
N GLN A 75 13.44 3.26 6.06
CA GLN A 75 13.68 1.84 6.20
C GLN A 75 12.82 1.24 7.33
N PRO A 76 12.54 -0.06 7.30
CA PRO A 76 11.83 -0.75 8.37
C PRO A 76 12.43 -0.46 9.74
N TYR A 77 11.57 -0.42 10.76
CA TYR A 77 11.95 -0.07 12.13
C TYR A 77 13.16 -0.87 12.65
N ARG A 78 13.13 -2.21 12.47
CA ARG A 78 14.20 -3.09 12.98
C ARG A 78 15.53 -2.90 12.24
N ILE A 79 15.48 -2.51 10.96
CA ILE A 79 16.69 -2.13 10.21
C ILE A 79 17.31 -0.88 10.82
N ARG A 80 16.52 0.18 11.05
CA ARG A 80 17.01 1.43 11.65
C ARG A 80 17.51 1.22 13.07
N ARG A 81 16.77 0.43 13.87
CA ARG A 81 17.19 0.02 15.21
C ARG A 81 18.52 -0.71 15.21
N ARG A 82 18.75 -1.62 14.24
CA ARG A 82 20.00 -2.35 14.09
C ARG A 82 21.15 -1.43 13.72
N ILE A 83 20.94 -0.49 12.78
CA ILE A 83 21.93 0.51 12.40
C ILE A 83 22.32 1.39 13.60
N ALA A 84 21.35 1.88 14.36
CA ALA A 84 21.60 2.66 15.57
C ALA A 84 22.37 1.85 16.61
N ALA A 85 21.97 0.59 16.86
CA ALA A 85 22.66 -0.30 17.81
C ALA A 85 24.11 -0.58 17.41
N MET A 86 24.40 -0.78 16.11
CA MET A 86 25.78 -0.91 15.60
C MET A 86 26.59 0.36 15.86
N SER A 87 25.99 1.51 15.56
CA SER A 87 26.68 2.81 15.66
C SER A 87 27.04 3.19 17.09
N VAL A 88 26.27 2.74 18.11
CA VAL A 88 26.52 3.04 19.51
C VAL A 88 27.06 1.85 20.32
N ALA A 89 27.42 0.75 19.68
CA ALA A 89 27.88 -0.47 20.37
C ALA A 89 29.12 -0.28 21.25
N ASN A 90 29.93 0.74 20.94
CA ASN A 90 31.11 1.12 21.70
C ASN A 90 30.91 2.32 22.64
N GLU A 91 29.68 2.84 22.78
CA GLU A 91 29.39 3.98 23.64
C GLU A 91 28.82 3.52 25.00
N PHE A 92 29.40 4.05 26.09
CA PHE A 92 28.90 3.82 27.44
C PHE A 92 27.71 4.69 27.77
N HIS A 93 26.88 4.23 28.72
CA HIS A 93 25.70 4.97 29.15
C HIS A 93 24.75 5.36 28.01
N VAL A 94 24.71 4.51 26.96
CA VAL A 94 23.84 4.69 25.81
C VAL A 94 23.07 3.39 25.58
N HIS A 95 21.74 3.48 25.64
CA HIS A 95 20.86 2.33 25.55
C HIS A 95 19.83 2.54 24.43
N ILE A 96 19.52 1.48 23.70
CA ILE A 96 18.39 1.51 22.77
C ILE A 96 17.09 1.27 23.54
N PHE A 97 16.17 2.23 23.46
CA PHE A 97 14.90 2.18 24.18
C PHE A 97 14.05 0.99 23.69
N PRO A 98 13.27 0.34 24.59
CA PRO A 98 12.46 -0.83 24.25
C PRO A 98 11.41 -0.54 23.16
N GLU A 99 11.23 -1.46 22.22
CA GLU A 99 10.24 -1.31 21.15
C GLU A 99 8.79 -1.47 21.60
N ASN A 100 8.57 -2.24 22.67
CA ASN A 100 7.24 -2.48 23.23
C ASN A 100 6.70 -1.36 24.13
N PHE A 101 7.45 -0.27 24.28
CA PHE A 101 7.07 0.90 25.05
C PHE A 101 7.13 2.17 24.17
N PRO A 102 6.17 2.36 23.27
CA PRO A 102 6.15 3.53 22.38
C PRO A 102 5.85 4.80 23.17
N VAL A 103 6.64 5.85 22.95
CA VAL A 103 6.47 7.17 23.57
C VAL A 103 6.29 8.21 22.50
N ASN A 104 5.10 8.79 22.41
CA ASN A 104 4.85 10.00 21.63
C ASN A 104 5.00 11.21 22.56
N ILE A 105 6.04 12.02 22.35
CA ILE A 105 6.31 13.19 23.17
C ILE A 105 5.25 14.31 23.09
N ALA A 106 4.33 14.21 22.11
CA ALA A 106 3.17 15.10 22.00
C ALA A 106 1.96 14.62 22.85
N ASN A 107 2.04 13.42 23.46
CA ASN A 107 0.96 12.83 24.24
C ASN A 107 1.30 12.84 25.75
N PRO A 108 0.61 13.66 26.58
CA PRO A 108 0.87 13.75 28.02
C PRO A 108 0.76 12.40 28.75
N ALA A 109 -0.16 11.51 28.34
CA ALA A 109 -0.29 10.20 28.95
C ALA A 109 0.96 9.31 28.74
N ASN A 110 1.56 9.36 27.55
CA ASN A 110 2.82 8.66 27.27
C ASN A 110 3.99 9.26 28.04
N LEU A 111 4.02 10.58 28.17
CA LEU A 111 5.06 11.27 28.95
C LEU A 111 4.94 10.95 30.44
N ARG A 112 3.71 10.85 30.98
CA ARG A 112 3.47 10.37 32.35
C ARG A 112 3.98 8.94 32.54
N GLN A 113 3.68 8.04 31.60
CA GLN A 113 4.19 6.66 31.63
C GLN A 113 5.73 6.63 31.57
N LEU A 114 6.34 7.45 30.72
CA LEU A 114 7.80 7.58 30.64
C LEU A 114 8.38 8.01 32.00
N ARG A 115 7.80 9.01 32.65
CA ARG A 115 8.25 9.45 33.99
C ARG A 115 8.10 8.33 35.04
N GLN A 116 7.00 7.59 35.00
CA GLN A 116 6.75 6.47 35.91
C GLN A 116 7.70 5.28 35.70
N ALA A 117 8.21 5.10 34.48
CA ALA A 117 9.19 4.06 34.17
C ALA A 117 10.58 4.31 34.82
N PHE A 118 10.84 5.53 35.31
CA PHE A 118 12.10 5.92 35.94
C PHE A 118 11.84 6.54 37.33
N PRO A 119 11.36 5.76 38.35
CA PRO A 119 11.03 6.27 39.65
C PRO A 119 12.26 6.82 40.35
N GLY A 120 12.16 8.05 40.92
CA GLY A 120 13.25 8.72 41.63
C GLY A 120 14.36 9.28 40.74
N ARG A 121 14.21 9.26 39.41
CA ARG A 121 15.19 9.65 38.43
C ARG A 121 14.63 10.76 37.53
N SER A 122 15.36 11.82 37.30
CA SER A 122 14.93 12.85 36.34
C SER A 122 15.05 12.35 34.89
N VAL A 123 14.05 12.65 34.08
CA VAL A 123 14.03 12.34 32.64
C VAL A 123 13.96 13.64 31.86
N SER A 124 14.96 13.88 31.04
CA SER A 124 15.02 15.03 30.13
C SER A 124 14.68 14.59 28.72
N ILE A 125 13.91 15.39 27.98
CA ILE A 125 13.61 15.17 26.57
C ILE A 125 14.69 15.81 25.70
N VAL A 126 15.26 15.03 24.78
CA VAL A 126 16.29 15.51 23.83
C VAL A 126 15.64 15.93 22.53
N VAL A 127 15.81 17.18 22.12
CA VAL A 127 15.28 17.73 20.87
C VAL A 127 16.23 18.73 20.23
N GLY A 128 16.09 18.97 18.94
CA GLY A 128 16.72 20.12 18.27
C GLY A 128 15.98 21.41 18.54
N SER A 129 16.64 22.54 18.46
CA SER A 129 16.02 23.88 18.59
C SER A 129 14.92 24.10 17.54
N ASP A 130 15.07 23.56 16.34
CA ASP A 130 14.09 23.58 15.26
C ASP A 130 12.79 22.85 15.62
N VAL A 131 12.87 21.78 16.40
CA VAL A 131 11.70 21.05 16.90
C VAL A 131 10.91 21.88 17.90
N VAL A 132 11.58 22.58 18.80
CA VAL A 132 10.92 23.48 19.76
C VAL A 132 10.23 24.64 19.02
N ALA A 133 10.87 25.19 17.99
CA ALA A 133 10.34 26.30 17.21
C ALA A 133 9.14 25.93 16.33
N HIS A 134 9.07 24.70 15.82
CA HIS A 134 8.11 24.36 14.74
C HIS A 134 7.13 23.23 15.06
N ALA A 135 7.39 22.41 16.08
CA ALA A 135 6.49 21.31 16.39
C ALA A 135 5.24 21.79 17.12
N SER A 136 4.08 21.37 16.63
CA SER A 136 2.77 21.76 17.17
C SER A 136 2.58 21.42 18.67
N SER A 137 3.33 20.46 19.21
CA SER A 137 3.30 20.11 20.63
C SER A 137 3.79 21.25 21.55
N TYR A 138 4.75 22.05 21.09
CA TYR A 138 5.28 23.20 21.85
C TYR A 138 4.41 24.47 21.71
N HIS A 139 3.55 24.52 20.70
CA HIS A 139 2.61 25.63 20.51
C HIS A 139 1.25 25.43 21.22
N LYS A 140 1.02 24.26 21.79
CA LYS A 140 -0.16 24.00 22.62
C LYS A 140 0.00 24.64 23.99
N PRO A 141 -1.11 25.01 24.66
CA PRO A 141 -1.02 25.48 26.05
C PRO A 141 -0.36 24.43 26.94
N PRO A 142 0.51 24.84 27.88
CA PRO A 142 1.07 23.94 28.88
C PRO A 142 -0.05 23.25 29.70
N ALA A 143 0.07 21.95 29.89
CA ALA A 143 -0.83 21.16 30.70
C ALA A 143 -0.02 20.22 31.60
N GLU A 144 -0.67 19.63 32.59
CA GLU A 144 -0.05 18.62 33.46
C GLU A 144 0.51 17.46 32.62
N ASP A 145 1.74 17.05 32.92
CA ASP A 145 2.49 16.03 32.17
C ASP A 145 2.72 16.34 30.69
N SER A 146 2.42 17.54 30.21
CA SER A 146 2.78 17.93 28.83
C SER A 146 4.28 18.06 28.68
N ILE A 147 4.76 18.10 27.43
CA ILE A 147 6.18 18.24 27.10
C ILE A 147 6.83 19.45 27.78
N HIS A 148 6.08 20.53 28.02
CA HIS A 148 6.54 21.76 28.66
C HIS A 148 7.02 21.55 30.11
N THR A 149 6.52 20.53 30.80
CA THR A 149 6.85 20.26 32.22
C THR A 149 8.05 19.33 32.40
N PHE A 150 8.64 18.87 31.32
CA PHE A 150 9.84 18.03 31.34
C PHE A 150 11.11 18.89 31.30
N ASP A 151 12.18 18.34 31.88
CA ASP A 151 13.52 18.83 31.63
C ASP A 151 13.89 18.59 30.16
N HIS A 152 14.69 19.48 29.58
CA HIS A 152 15.08 19.39 28.18
C HIS A 152 16.60 19.42 28.03
N VAL A 153 17.09 18.66 27.05
CA VAL A 153 18.42 18.81 26.48
C VAL A 153 18.22 19.27 25.02
N ILE A 154 18.56 20.50 24.73
CA ILE A 154 18.30 21.13 23.43
C ILE A 154 19.60 21.29 22.67
N PHE A 155 19.63 20.73 21.45
CA PHE A 155 20.75 20.93 20.52
C PHE A 155 20.50 22.09 19.61
N ARG A 156 21.46 23.03 19.62
CA ARG A 156 21.48 24.15 18.72
C ARG A 156 22.52 23.92 17.61
N ARG A 157 22.12 24.23 16.38
CA ARG A 157 23.06 24.36 15.24
C ARG A 157 23.61 25.77 15.22
N THR A 158 24.87 25.92 14.84
CA THR A 158 25.54 27.20 14.74
C THR A 158 25.12 27.89 13.44
N GLU A 159 23.94 28.51 13.40
CA GLU A 159 23.64 29.46 12.33
C GLU A 159 24.14 30.84 12.73
N PRO A 160 25.00 31.48 11.90
CA PRO A 160 25.64 32.75 12.26
C PRO A 160 24.67 33.88 12.59
N ASP A 161 23.45 33.88 12.06
CA ASP A 161 22.44 34.93 12.18
C ASP A 161 21.14 34.46 12.87
N ALA A 162 21.13 33.35 13.57
CA ALA A 162 19.93 32.86 14.23
C ALA A 162 19.63 33.69 15.49
N GLU A 163 18.43 34.25 15.57
CA GLU A 163 17.92 34.87 16.81
C GLU A 163 17.99 33.88 17.98
N PRO A 164 18.17 34.33 19.23
CA PRO A 164 18.12 33.48 20.41
C PRO A 164 16.82 32.68 20.41
N ALA A 165 16.88 31.37 20.42
CA ALA A 165 15.69 30.55 20.47
C ALA A 165 14.93 30.82 21.78
N ASP A 166 13.64 31.10 21.68
CA ASP A 166 12.76 31.31 22.84
C ASP A 166 12.29 29.95 23.38
N TYR A 167 12.73 29.62 24.59
CA TYR A 167 12.33 28.43 25.33
C TYR A 167 11.37 28.71 26.48
N SER A 168 10.78 29.92 26.52
CA SER A 168 9.90 30.37 27.60
C SER A 168 8.67 29.50 27.82
N CYS A 169 8.28 28.71 26.80
CA CYS A 169 7.21 27.72 26.93
C CYS A 169 7.59 26.50 27.79
N ILE A 170 8.89 26.26 28.05
CA ILE A 170 9.38 25.12 28.84
C ILE A 170 9.53 25.54 30.28
N THR A 171 8.81 24.89 31.20
CA THR A 171 8.87 25.15 32.65
C THR A 171 9.89 24.25 33.36
N GLY A 172 10.33 23.16 32.74
CA GLY A 172 11.40 22.30 33.20
C GLY A 172 12.78 22.93 33.00
N ARG A 173 13.82 22.29 33.53
CA ARG A 173 15.20 22.72 33.36
C ARG A 173 15.63 22.53 31.90
N VAL A 174 16.26 23.54 31.31
CA VAL A 174 16.83 23.48 29.95
C VAL A 174 18.35 23.39 30.03
N VAL A 175 18.93 22.40 29.38
CA VAL A 175 20.38 22.27 29.15
C VAL A 175 20.62 22.44 27.67
N GLU A 176 21.28 23.51 27.27
CA GLU A 176 21.61 23.77 25.87
C GLU A 176 22.99 23.19 25.55
N LEU A 177 23.09 22.41 24.46
CA LEU A 177 24.32 21.82 23.97
C LEU A 177 24.55 22.23 22.53
N MET A 178 25.84 22.49 22.21
CA MET A 178 26.28 22.85 20.85
C MET A 178 26.92 21.65 20.18
N LEU A 179 26.60 21.44 18.91
CA LEU A 179 27.32 20.45 18.10
C LEU A 179 28.63 21.04 17.60
N PRO A 180 29.70 20.22 17.50
CA PRO A 180 30.88 20.62 16.76
C PRO A 180 30.53 20.95 15.30
N PRO A 181 31.03 22.06 14.72
CA PRO A 181 30.67 22.50 13.36
C PRO A 181 30.84 21.43 12.28
N GLN A 182 31.85 20.56 12.42
CA GLN A 182 32.11 19.47 11.46
C GLN A 182 30.99 18.43 11.41
N LEU A 183 30.15 18.34 12.45
CA LEU A 183 29.05 17.38 12.54
C LEU A 183 27.68 18.00 12.13
N GLU A 184 27.59 19.32 12.05
CA GLU A 184 26.33 20.01 11.73
C GLU A 184 25.85 19.76 10.30
N GLU A 185 26.79 19.62 9.34
CA GLU A 185 26.48 19.35 7.95
C GLU A 185 26.07 17.90 7.67
N ILE A 186 26.25 16.98 8.65
CA ILE A 186 25.94 15.57 8.47
C ILE A 186 24.47 15.32 8.71
N SER A 187 23.73 14.98 7.65
CA SER A 187 22.32 14.62 7.73
C SER A 187 22.04 13.24 7.17
N SER A 188 20.99 12.59 7.68
CA SER A 188 20.53 11.30 7.15
C SER A 188 20.13 11.39 5.67
N THR A 189 19.56 12.51 5.24
CA THR A 189 19.20 12.76 3.83
C THR A 189 20.45 12.76 2.94
N ARG A 190 21.49 13.50 3.31
CA ARG A 190 22.76 13.54 2.57
C ARG A 190 23.40 12.15 2.44
N ILE A 191 23.33 11.33 3.49
CA ILE A 191 23.85 9.95 3.45
C ILE A 191 23.03 9.10 2.47
N ARG A 192 21.70 9.14 2.50
CA ARG A 192 20.87 8.40 1.57
C ARG A 192 21.13 8.79 0.11
N GLU A 193 21.26 10.08 -0.17
CA GLU A 193 21.61 10.59 -1.50
C GLU A 193 23.01 10.15 -1.94
N ALA A 194 23.98 10.15 -1.03
CA ALA A 194 25.34 9.71 -1.32
C ALA A 194 25.39 8.19 -1.60
N VAL A 195 24.69 7.39 -0.82
CA VAL A 195 24.56 5.94 -1.04
C VAL A 195 23.90 5.66 -2.39
N ASP A 196 22.79 6.35 -2.70
CA ASP A 196 22.08 6.19 -3.97
C ASP A 196 22.95 6.58 -5.17
N ALA A 197 23.76 7.64 -5.01
CA ALA A 197 24.71 8.10 -6.01
C ALA A 197 26.04 7.31 -6.03
N ASN A 198 26.15 6.26 -5.21
CA ASN A 198 27.38 5.45 -5.04
C ASN A 198 28.61 6.28 -4.65
N ARG A 199 28.40 7.30 -3.79
CA ARG A 199 29.48 8.13 -3.22
C ARG A 199 29.92 7.58 -1.88
N ASP A 200 31.16 7.90 -1.50
CA ASP A 200 31.71 7.51 -0.20
C ASP A 200 30.97 8.22 0.96
N VAL A 201 30.63 7.47 2.00
CA VAL A 201 29.96 7.92 3.22
C VAL A 201 30.76 7.61 4.49
N SER A 202 32.03 7.17 4.37
CA SER A 202 32.86 6.73 5.50
C SER A 202 33.05 7.80 6.57
N ASN A 203 33.00 9.07 6.21
CA ASN A 203 33.11 10.20 7.16
C ASN A 203 31.74 10.69 7.68
N LEU A 204 30.66 10.03 7.33
CA LEU A 204 29.28 10.45 7.65
C LEU A 204 28.56 9.48 8.57
N ILE A 205 28.98 8.21 8.59
CA ILE A 205 28.33 7.11 9.30
C ILE A 205 29.36 6.18 9.95
N ASP A 206 28.92 5.43 10.96
CA ASP A 206 29.77 4.42 11.60
C ASP A 206 30.16 3.31 10.60
N PRO A 207 31.44 2.85 10.57
CA PRO A 207 31.88 1.86 9.60
C PRO A 207 31.10 0.54 9.61
N MET A 208 30.66 0.06 10.77
CA MET A 208 29.83 -1.16 10.85
C MET A 208 28.46 -0.95 10.24
N ALA A 209 27.88 0.21 10.45
CA ALA A 209 26.60 0.61 9.85
C ALA A 209 26.73 0.76 8.33
N GLN A 210 27.84 1.34 7.85
CA GLN A 210 28.14 1.48 6.43
C GLN A 210 28.23 0.12 5.74
N GLU A 211 29.00 -0.81 6.28
CA GLU A 211 29.12 -2.16 5.73
C GLU A 211 27.78 -2.87 5.68
N PHE A 212 26.97 -2.74 6.74
CA PHE A 212 25.63 -3.30 6.78
C PHE A 212 24.72 -2.72 5.70
N ILE A 213 24.73 -1.39 5.52
CA ILE A 213 23.93 -0.69 4.49
C ILE A 213 24.33 -1.19 3.09
N TYR A 214 25.61 -1.27 2.79
CA TYR A 214 26.10 -1.70 1.48
C TYR A 214 25.79 -3.18 1.21
N ARG A 215 26.03 -4.04 2.20
CA ARG A 215 25.75 -5.47 2.06
C ARG A 215 24.27 -5.79 1.88
N GLN A 216 23.38 -5.01 2.49
CA GLN A 216 21.93 -5.18 2.37
C GLN A 216 21.33 -4.40 1.20
N GLY A 217 22.11 -3.58 0.48
CA GLY A 217 21.61 -2.75 -0.62
C GLY A 217 20.55 -1.73 -0.19
N LEU A 218 20.68 -1.18 1.03
CA LEU A 218 19.70 -0.22 1.56
C LEU A 218 19.87 1.15 0.91
N TYR A 219 18.78 1.93 0.86
CA TYR A 219 18.74 3.31 0.34
C TYR A 219 19.01 3.45 -1.17
N LEU A 220 18.93 2.36 -1.93
CA LEU A 220 19.11 2.39 -3.39
C LEU A 220 17.78 2.62 -4.09
N ARG A 221 17.71 3.67 -4.90
CA ARG A 221 16.51 4.02 -5.69
C ARG A 221 15.24 4.15 -4.83
N GLU A 222 15.37 4.77 -3.68
CA GLU A 222 14.25 5.03 -2.78
C GLU A 222 13.95 6.52 -2.68
N PRO A 223 12.70 6.95 -2.85
CA PRO A 223 12.32 8.35 -2.66
C PRO A 223 12.55 8.75 -1.19
N GLN A 224 13.03 9.99 -1.00
CA GLN A 224 13.31 10.53 0.33
C GLN A 224 12.04 10.72 1.17
N ASP A 225 10.97 11.17 0.51
CA ASP A 225 9.70 11.50 1.15
C ASP A 225 8.59 10.53 0.70
N LYS A 226 7.56 10.42 1.54
CA LYS A 226 6.32 9.76 1.14
C LYS A 226 5.63 10.64 0.10
N PRO A 227 5.31 10.11 -1.07
CA PRO A 227 4.52 10.88 -2.02
C PRO A 227 3.16 11.19 -1.39
N VAL A 228 2.70 12.41 -1.57
CA VAL A 228 1.32 12.76 -1.28
C VAL A 228 0.45 12.13 -2.35
N LEU A 229 -0.62 11.45 -1.93
CA LEU A 229 -1.53 10.78 -2.85
C LEU A 229 -2.13 11.81 -3.82
N ARG A 230 -1.86 11.61 -5.09
CA ARG A 230 -2.50 12.32 -6.19
C ARG A 230 -3.19 11.31 -7.05
N THR A 231 -4.40 11.60 -7.46
CA THR A 231 -5.23 10.71 -8.26
C THR A 231 -5.73 11.46 -9.47
N GLU A 232 -5.99 10.75 -10.55
CA GLU A 232 -6.72 11.28 -11.69
C GLU A 232 -8.17 11.50 -11.24
N ASP A 233 -8.67 12.70 -11.45
CA ASP A 233 -10.03 13.05 -11.05
C ASP A 233 -11.01 12.58 -12.14
N LEU A 234 -11.52 11.37 -11.94
CA LEU A 234 -12.50 10.73 -12.82
C LEU A 234 -13.85 10.64 -12.12
N LEU A 235 -14.83 11.31 -12.70
CA LEU A 235 -16.19 11.33 -12.19
C LEU A 235 -17.10 10.41 -13.01
N PHE A 236 -17.86 9.58 -12.30
CA PHE A 236 -18.94 8.79 -12.90
C PHE A 236 -20.28 9.44 -12.53
N MET A 237 -21.05 9.79 -13.54
CA MET A 237 -22.35 10.45 -13.37
C MET A 237 -23.44 9.62 -14.01
N ASP A 238 -24.49 9.33 -13.25
CA ASP A 238 -25.70 8.65 -13.73
C ASP A 238 -26.69 9.70 -14.21
N CYS A 239 -27.05 9.65 -15.50
CA CYS A 239 -28.01 10.56 -16.11
C CYS A 239 -29.33 9.82 -16.37
N PRO A 240 -30.35 9.99 -15.52
CA PRO A 240 -31.57 9.23 -15.61
C PRO A 240 -32.57 9.70 -16.70
N GLY A 241 -32.29 10.82 -17.37
CA GLY A 241 -33.19 11.34 -18.39
C GLY A 241 -32.61 12.51 -19.19
N PRO A 242 -33.30 12.95 -20.27
CA PRO A 242 -32.85 14.02 -21.12
C PRO A 242 -33.06 15.38 -20.45
N GLU A 243 -31.97 16.03 -20.07
CA GLU A 243 -31.93 17.45 -19.75
C GLU A 243 -31.36 18.23 -20.95
N GLU A 244 -31.58 19.54 -21.04
CA GLU A 244 -31.10 20.39 -22.14
C GLU A 244 -29.58 20.30 -22.32
N ARG A 245 -28.86 20.08 -21.23
CA ARG A 245 -27.40 19.80 -21.21
C ARG A 245 -27.08 18.45 -21.87
N THR A 246 -27.97 17.46 -21.73
CA THR A 246 -27.80 16.10 -22.26
C THR A 246 -27.92 16.10 -23.80
N ASP A 247 -28.71 16.97 -24.41
CA ASP A 247 -28.89 17.04 -25.87
C ASP A 247 -27.62 17.44 -26.64
N ARG A 248 -26.86 18.37 -26.09
CA ARG A 248 -25.57 18.77 -26.68
C ARG A 248 -24.57 17.62 -26.55
N LEU A 249 -24.52 17.06 -25.37
CA LEU A 249 -23.67 15.92 -25.01
C LEU A 249 -24.00 14.68 -25.87
N LEU A 250 -25.29 14.37 -26.08
CA LEU A 250 -25.73 13.27 -26.94
C LEU A 250 -25.26 13.46 -28.40
N ARG A 251 -25.32 14.68 -28.93
CA ARG A 251 -24.83 14.97 -30.29
C ARG A 251 -23.32 14.80 -30.40
N ASP A 252 -22.58 15.27 -29.40
CA ASP A 252 -21.13 15.23 -29.39
C ASP A 252 -20.60 13.78 -29.22
N ILE A 253 -21.27 12.96 -28.39
CA ILE A 253 -20.86 11.57 -28.12
C ILE A 253 -21.40 10.60 -29.19
N PHE A 254 -22.68 10.71 -29.56
CA PHE A 254 -23.36 9.72 -30.38
C PHE A 254 -23.49 10.11 -31.87
N GLY A 255 -23.18 11.35 -32.23
CA GLY A 255 -23.22 11.80 -33.62
C GLY A 255 -24.55 11.45 -34.31
N GLY A 256 -24.50 10.71 -35.39
CA GLY A 256 -25.68 10.28 -36.16
C GLY A 256 -26.65 9.37 -35.41
N THR A 257 -26.26 8.74 -34.29
CA THR A 257 -27.11 7.87 -33.48
C THR A 257 -27.75 8.61 -32.28
N ALA A 258 -27.48 9.92 -32.14
CA ALA A 258 -27.99 10.74 -31.02
C ALA A 258 -29.52 10.74 -30.92
N ALA A 259 -30.24 10.82 -32.06
CA ALA A 259 -31.68 10.78 -32.08
C ALA A 259 -32.28 9.45 -31.60
N VAL A 260 -31.64 8.34 -31.96
CA VAL A 260 -32.04 7.00 -31.49
C VAL A 260 -31.77 6.87 -29.97
N MET A 261 -30.67 7.37 -29.50
CA MET A 261 -30.33 7.34 -28.08
C MET A 261 -31.30 8.21 -27.26
N ARG A 262 -31.60 9.41 -27.74
CA ARG A 262 -32.58 10.29 -27.10
C ARG A 262 -33.96 9.60 -26.94
N ARG A 263 -34.46 9.00 -28.03
CA ARG A 263 -35.70 8.26 -28.03
C ARG A 263 -35.69 7.10 -27.00
N ARG A 264 -34.59 6.42 -26.88
CA ARG A 264 -34.45 5.31 -25.89
C ARG A 264 -34.41 5.81 -24.46
N LEU A 265 -33.79 6.95 -24.17
CA LEU A 265 -33.84 7.58 -22.86
C LEU A 265 -35.25 8.01 -22.50
N GLU A 266 -35.99 8.62 -23.43
CA GLU A 266 -37.31 9.15 -23.23
C GLU A 266 -38.39 8.05 -23.17
N GLU A 267 -38.40 7.09 -24.10
CA GLU A 267 -39.49 6.14 -24.30
C GLU A 267 -39.21 4.77 -23.67
N CYS A 268 -37.93 4.37 -23.57
CA CYS A 268 -37.58 3.02 -23.17
C CYS A 268 -37.05 2.91 -21.73
N GLY A 269 -36.77 4.03 -21.08
CA GLY A 269 -36.20 4.05 -19.73
C GLY A 269 -34.73 3.59 -19.67
N ASP A 270 -33.95 3.81 -20.75
CA ASP A 270 -32.51 3.66 -20.76
C ASP A 270 -31.90 4.75 -19.89
N GLN A 271 -30.74 4.46 -19.31
CA GLN A 271 -29.93 5.36 -18.49
C GLN A 271 -28.56 5.52 -19.13
N LEU A 272 -27.91 6.63 -18.87
CA LEU A 272 -26.51 6.86 -19.29
C LEU A 272 -25.61 6.96 -18.06
N MET A 273 -24.57 6.17 -18.03
CA MET A 273 -23.42 6.39 -17.15
C MET A 273 -22.37 7.17 -17.95
N LEU A 274 -22.03 8.35 -17.48
CA LEU A 274 -20.97 9.19 -18.06
C LEU A 274 -19.71 9.04 -17.25
N LEU A 275 -18.58 8.97 -17.96
CA LEU A 275 -17.24 9.14 -17.40
C LEU A 275 -16.76 10.54 -17.81
N CYS A 276 -16.46 11.38 -16.83
CA CYS A 276 -16.02 12.74 -17.03
C CYS A 276 -14.65 12.98 -16.39
N ASP A 277 -13.87 13.88 -16.98
CA ASP A 277 -12.74 14.50 -16.31
C ASP A 277 -13.25 15.45 -15.21
N GLY A 278 -12.85 15.23 -13.96
CA GLY A 278 -13.36 16.00 -12.83
C GLY A 278 -12.85 17.44 -12.78
N VAL A 279 -11.76 17.75 -13.48
CA VAL A 279 -11.16 19.09 -13.53
C VAL A 279 -11.77 19.93 -14.65
N SER A 280 -11.78 19.40 -15.89
CA SER A 280 -12.32 20.11 -17.07
C SER A 280 -13.83 19.95 -17.21
N GLY A 281 -14.42 18.89 -16.66
CA GLY A 281 -15.79 18.50 -16.87
C GLY A 281 -16.07 17.87 -18.23
N ASP A 282 -15.02 17.60 -19.02
CA ASP A 282 -15.15 16.98 -20.33
C ASP A 282 -15.63 15.52 -20.21
N VAL A 283 -16.51 15.11 -21.13
CA VAL A 283 -16.99 13.75 -21.17
C VAL A 283 -15.99 12.87 -21.93
N LEU A 284 -15.41 11.93 -21.21
CA LEU A 284 -14.44 10.96 -21.72
C LEU A 284 -15.09 9.71 -22.32
N GLY A 285 -16.36 9.46 -21.97
CA GLY A 285 -17.12 8.36 -22.52
C GLY A 285 -18.49 8.18 -21.85
N ALA A 286 -19.33 7.33 -22.46
CA ALA A 286 -20.65 7.02 -21.95
C ALA A 286 -20.98 5.54 -22.13
N ALA A 287 -21.76 4.99 -21.19
CA ALA A 287 -22.38 3.67 -21.31
C ALA A 287 -23.90 3.81 -21.24
N SER A 288 -24.60 3.20 -22.20
CA SER A 288 -26.06 3.15 -22.19
C SER A 288 -26.52 1.80 -21.65
N TYR A 289 -27.42 1.84 -20.65
CA TYR A 289 -27.91 0.64 -20.02
C TYR A 289 -29.35 0.79 -19.53
N ARG A 290 -30.00 -0.33 -19.25
CA ARG A 290 -31.34 -0.42 -18.67
C ARG A 290 -31.39 -1.51 -17.63
N CYS A 291 -32.06 -1.21 -16.55
CA CYS A 291 -32.39 -2.16 -15.49
C CYS A 291 -33.76 -2.80 -15.72
N LEU A 292 -33.80 -4.12 -15.91
CA LEU A 292 -35.03 -4.87 -16.15
C LEU A 292 -35.36 -5.75 -14.94
N ASP A 293 -36.58 -5.63 -14.43
CA ASP A 293 -37.09 -6.60 -13.48
C ASP A 293 -37.72 -7.82 -14.19
N SER A 294 -37.87 -8.92 -13.50
CA SER A 294 -38.36 -10.17 -14.07
C SER A 294 -39.83 -10.11 -14.54
N GLN A 295 -40.64 -9.17 -13.99
CA GLN A 295 -42.06 -9.05 -14.34
C GLN A 295 -42.26 -8.40 -15.71
N HIS A 296 -41.39 -7.49 -16.08
CA HIS A 296 -41.51 -6.71 -17.31
C HIS A 296 -40.56 -7.18 -18.43
N LEU A 297 -39.83 -8.29 -18.21
CA LEU A 297 -38.79 -8.75 -19.12
C LEU A 297 -39.31 -8.95 -20.57
N PHE A 298 -40.41 -9.67 -20.77
CA PHE A 298 -40.93 -9.93 -22.12
C PHE A 298 -41.40 -8.66 -22.84
N ALA A 299 -42.15 -7.80 -22.13
CA ALA A 299 -42.65 -6.57 -22.69
C ALA A 299 -41.52 -5.60 -23.10
N ARG A 300 -40.47 -5.55 -22.33
CA ARG A 300 -39.39 -4.59 -22.52
C ARG A 300 -38.25 -5.06 -23.46
N LEU A 301 -37.97 -6.36 -23.51
CA LEU A 301 -37.02 -6.89 -24.51
C LEU A 301 -37.66 -7.00 -25.90
N ASN A 302 -38.95 -7.17 -25.98
CA ASN A 302 -39.74 -7.39 -27.21
C ASN A 302 -39.12 -8.51 -28.11
N ASP A 303 -38.51 -9.51 -27.46
CA ASP A 303 -37.89 -10.68 -28.09
C ASP A 303 -38.15 -11.91 -27.21
N PRO A 304 -39.13 -12.76 -27.63
CA PRO A 304 -39.51 -13.94 -26.84
C PRO A 304 -38.37 -14.95 -26.68
N ALA A 305 -37.52 -15.11 -27.70
CA ALA A 305 -36.40 -16.06 -27.66
C ALA A 305 -35.34 -15.60 -26.64
N LEU A 306 -34.93 -14.35 -26.72
CA LEU A 306 -33.99 -13.75 -25.77
C LEU A 306 -34.54 -13.74 -24.34
N SER A 307 -35.86 -13.42 -24.20
CA SER A 307 -36.51 -13.46 -22.90
C SER A 307 -36.55 -14.87 -22.30
N GLY A 308 -36.72 -15.88 -23.14
CA GLY A 308 -36.62 -17.31 -22.75
C GLY A 308 -35.24 -17.67 -22.23
N ILE A 309 -34.16 -17.27 -22.94
CA ILE A 309 -32.76 -17.47 -22.54
C ILE A 309 -32.49 -16.80 -21.21
N VAL A 310 -32.92 -15.53 -21.04
CA VAL A 310 -32.73 -14.80 -19.80
C VAL A 310 -33.45 -15.48 -18.64
N ARG A 311 -34.69 -15.93 -18.81
CA ARG A 311 -35.40 -16.65 -17.76
C ARG A 311 -34.74 -17.96 -17.31
N GLN A 312 -34.10 -18.65 -18.21
CA GLN A 312 -33.35 -19.90 -17.88
C GLN A 312 -32.10 -19.62 -17.08
N ASN A 313 -31.42 -18.47 -17.35
CA ASN A 313 -30.11 -18.17 -16.79
C ASN A 313 -30.15 -17.17 -15.63
N ALA A 314 -31.11 -16.23 -15.64
CA ALA A 314 -31.24 -15.20 -14.61
C ALA A 314 -32.33 -15.58 -13.60
N GLY A 315 -31.96 -15.82 -12.38
CA GLY A 315 -32.89 -16.03 -11.26
C GLY A 315 -33.58 -14.73 -10.76
N GLY A 316 -33.54 -13.62 -11.53
CA GLY A 316 -34.02 -12.34 -11.04
C GLY A 316 -33.82 -11.16 -12.00
N ARG A 317 -33.37 -10.03 -11.47
CA ARG A 317 -33.17 -8.77 -12.21
C ARG A 317 -32.08 -8.88 -13.24
N THR A 318 -32.30 -8.27 -14.41
CA THR A 318 -31.38 -8.32 -15.55
C THR A 318 -30.95 -6.91 -15.96
N LEU A 319 -29.64 -6.72 -16.15
CA LEU A 319 -29.07 -5.51 -16.74
C LEU A 319 -28.98 -5.67 -18.25
N LEU A 320 -29.48 -4.72 -19.00
CA LEU A 320 -29.32 -4.63 -20.45
C LEU A 320 -28.35 -3.49 -20.80
N LEU A 321 -27.19 -3.82 -21.35
CA LEU A 321 -26.21 -2.87 -21.90
C LEU A 321 -26.50 -2.65 -23.39
N SER A 322 -26.79 -1.41 -23.77
CA SER A 322 -27.15 -1.04 -25.13
C SER A 322 -25.98 -0.47 -25.94
N GLY A 323 -24.90 -0.04 -25.28
CA GLY A 323 -23.70 0.46 -25.95
C GLY A 323 -22.66 1.02 -25.00
N LEU A 324 -21.43 1.06 -25.53
CA LEU A 324 -20.30 1.74 -24.95
C LEU A 324 -19.76 2.73 -25.98
N PHE A 325 -19.63 3.99 -25.61
CA PHE A 325 -19.27 5.10 -26.48
C PHE A 325 -18.07 5.82 -25.87
N VAL A 326 -16.89 5.55 -26.41
CA VAL A 326 -15.64 6.18 -25.99
C VAL A 326 -14.94 6.69 -27.25
N PRO A 327 -14.46 7.93 -27.26
CA PRO A 327 -13.70 8.48 -28.39
C PRO A 327 -12.54 7.58 -28.75
N LYS A 328 -12.23 7.50 -30.06
CA LYS A 328 -11.06 6.76 -30.52
C LYS A 328 -9.79 7.43 -30.01
N GLY A 329 -8.89 6.66 -29.45
CA GLY A 329 -7.64 7.14 -28.90
C GLY A 329 -6.92 6.05 -28.10
N GLU A 330 -5.75 6.37 -27.59
CA GLU A 330 -4.91 5.42 -26.82
C GLU A 330 -5.61 4.88 -25.59
N ARG A 331 -6.45 5.69 -24.92
CA ARG A 331 -7.18 5.34 -23.69
C ARG A 331 -8.59 4.76 -23.92
N GLN A 332 -8.98 4.51 -25.17
CA GLN A 332 -10.34 4.03 -25.50
C GLN A 332 -10.70 2.75 -24.74
N MET A 333 -9.77 1.78 -24.73
CA MET A 333 -10.00 0.51 -24.02
C MET A 333 -10.06 0.68 -22.49
N ASP A 334 -9.24 1.59 -21.95
CA ASP A 334 -9.19 1.82 -20.50
C ASP A 334 -10.46 2.53 -20.02
N PHE A 335 -10.92 3.59 -20.69
CA PHE A 335 -12.15 4.29 -20.35
C PHE A 335 -13.38 3.40 -20.54
N GLY A 336 -13.42 2.61 -21.62
CA GLY A 336 -14.48 1.65 -21.84
C GLY A 336 -14.52 0.57 -20.76
N GLN A 337 -13.37 0.08 -20.32
CA GLN A 337 -13.25 -0.87 -19.21
C GLN A 337 -13.76 -0.27 -17.89
N LEU A 338 -13.41 0.98 -17.58
CA LEU A 338 -13.87 1.68 -16.39
C LEU A 338 -15.38 1.86 -16.39
N LEU A 339 -15.94 2.34 -17.49
CA LEU A 339 -17.40 2.51 -17.68
C LEU A 339 -18.16 1.19 -17.51
N LEU A 340 -17.71 0.16 -18.17
CA LEU A 340 -18.36 -1.16 -18.10
C LEU A 340 -18.30 -1.70 -16.66
N THR A 341 -17.16 -1.59 -16.00
CA THR A 341 -17.00 -2.01 -14.61
C THR A 341 -17.92 -1.23 -13.67
N GLU A 342 -18.06 0.08 -13.86
CA GLU A 342 -18.92 0.92 -13.02
C GLU A 342 -20.39 0.55 -13.15
N VAL A 343 -20.89 0.38 -14.37
CA VAL A 343 -22.26 -0.05 -14.63
C VAL A 343 -22.54 -1.42 -14.03
N LEU A 344 -21.64 -2.39 -14.20
CA LEU A 344 -21.78 -3.73 -13.68
C LEU A 344 -21.74 -3.77 -12.14
N THR A 345 -20.86 -3.01 -11.51
CA THR A 345 -20.76 -2.96 -10.04
C THR A 345 -21.95 -2.23 -9.42
N THR A 346 -22.48 -1.19 -10.08
CA THR A 346 -23.71 -0.51 -9.67
C THR A 346 -24.91 -1.46 -9.75
N ALA A 347 -25.01 -2.24 -10.81
CA ALA A 347 -26.07 -3.25 -10.94
C ALA A 347 -25.94 -4.37 -9.89
N LEU A 348 -24.71 -4.86 -9.63
CA LEU A 348 -24.45 -5.85 -8.59
C LEU A 348 -24.85 -5.36 -7.19
N SER A 349 -24.57 -4.11 -6.86
CA SER A 349 -24.96 -3.52 -5.57
C SER A 349 -26.48 -3.44 -5.38
N ARG A 350 -27.23 -3.48 -6.48
CA ARG A 350 -28.71 -3.51 -6.53
C ARG A 350 -29.26 -4.93 -6.75
N GLU A 351 -28.43 -5.95 -6.61
CA GLU A 351 -28.77 -7.39 -6.71
C GLU A 351 -29.22 -7.83 -8.11
N TYR A 352 -28.72 -7.21 -9.18
CA TYR A 352 -28.89 -7.72 -10.53
C TYR A 352 -28.06 -8.97 -10.73
N THR A 353 -28.68 -10.02 -11.27
CA THR A 353 -28.08 -11.38 -11.31
C THR A 353 -27.57 -11.78 -12.69
N TYR A 354 -27.98 -11.06 -13.73
CA TYR A 354 -27.60 -11.35 -15.11
C TYR A 354 -27.43 -10.07 -15.91
N ALA A 355 -26.48 -10.04 -16.84
CA ALA A 355 -26.33 -8.92 -17.77
C ALA A 355 -26.31 -9.38 -19.22
N LEU A 356 -26.92 -8.59 -20.09
CA LEU A 356 -26.91 -8.74 -21.53
C LEU A 356 -26.17 -7.56 -22.15
N TYR A 357 -25.31 -7.81 -23.15
CA TYR A 357 -24.79 -6.81 -24.04
C TYR A 357 -25.49 -6.96 -25.40
N CYS A 358 -26.37 -6.01 -25.71
CA CYS A 358 -27.16 -5.97 -26.93
C CYS A 358 -27.00 -4.58 -27.55
N PRO A 359 -25.95 -4.37 -28.38
CA PRO A 359 -25.64 -3.07 -28.94
C PRO A 359 -26.75 -2.59 -29.88
N LEU A 360 -26.96 -1.28 -29.94
CA LEU A 360 -27.86 -0.63 -30.87
C LEU A 360 -27.41 -0.84 -32.31
N GLU A 361 -28.36 -0.90 -33.25
CA GLU A 361 -28.06 -0.79 -34.67
C GLU A 361 -27.25 0.49 -34.95
N GLY A 362 -26.16 0.36 -35.66
CA GLY A 362 -25.22 1.46 -35.94
C GLY A 362 -24.22 1.77 -34.83
N ALA A 363 -24.42 1.22 -33.62
CA ALA A 363 -23.49 1.35 -32.47
C ALA A 363 -22.69 0.07 -32.21
N VAL A 364 -22.73 -0.90 -33.11
CA VAL A 364 -21.93 -2.13 -33.01
C VAL A 364 -20.47 -1.78 -33.17
N SER A 365 -19.71 -1.80 -32.08
CA SER A 365 -18.28 -1.50 -32.07
C SER A 365 -17.48 -2.75 -31.71
N GLY A 366 -16.42 -3.00 -32.46
CA GLY A 366 -15.53 -4.15 -32.18
C GLY A 366 -14.92 -4.08 -30.78
N TYR A 367 -14.59 -2.88 -30.28
CA TYR A 367 -14.01 -2.70 -28.94
C TYR A 367 -15.04 -2.98 -27.83
N GLY A 368 -16.30 -2.58 -27.98
CA GLY A 368 -17.35 -2.85 -26.99
C GLY A 368 -17.60 -4.35 -26.81
N ARG A 369 -17.64 -5.11 -27.92
CA ARG A 369 -17.69 -6.57 -27.91
C ARG A 369 -16.46 -7.17 -27.20
N GLN A 370 -15.27 -6.70 -27.54
CA GLN A 370 -14.03 -7.16 -26.93
C GLN A 370 -14.01 -6.91 -25.41
N LEU A 371 -14.44 -5.73 -24.97
CA LEU A 371 -14.53 -5.41 -23.56
C LEU A 371 -15.55 -6.29 -22.81
N ALA A 372 -16.73 -6.52 -23.39
CA ALA A 372 -17.72 -7.42 -22.82
C ALA A 372 -17.16 -8.86 -22.69
N GLN A 373 -16.48 -9.37 -23.71
CA GLN A 373 -15.84 -10.67 -23.65
C GLN A 373 -14.73 -10.76 -22.59
N LEU A 374 -13.95 -9.67 -22.40
CA LEU A 374 -12.96 -9.58 -21.31
C LEU A 374 -13.61 -9.54 -19.92
N GLN A 375 -14.88 -9.20 -19.82
CA GLN A 375 -15.67 -9.28 -18.58
C GLN A 375 -16.42 -10.63 -18.43
N GLY A 376 -16.17 -11.59 -19.31
CA GLY A 376 -16.75 -12.94 -19.23
C GLY A 376 -18.07 -13.11 -19.98
N PHE A 377 -18.53 -12.12 -20.73
CA PHE A 377 -19.72 -12.26 -21.57
C PHE A 377 -19.49 -13.30 -22.68
N VAL A 378 -20.45 -14.14 -22.91
CA VAL A 378 -20.45 -15.18 -23.95
C VAL A 378 -21.63 -15.01 -24.90
N PRO A 379 -21.52 -15.43 -26.18
CA PRO A 379 -22.66 -15.40 -27.10
C PRO A 379 -23.84 -16.21 -26.58
N VAL A 380 -25.03 -15.61 -26.55
CA VAL A 380 -26.28 -16.26 -26.13
C VAL A 380 -27.34 -16.28 -27.25
N GLN A 381 -27.26 -15.35 -28.19
CA GLN A 381 -28.11 -15.29 -29.36
C GLN A 381 -27.35 -14.66 -30.53
N HIS A 382 -27.47 -15.29 -31.72
CA HIS A 382 -26.94 -14.72 -32.95
C HIS A 382 -28.00 -13.86 -33.63
N ARG A 383 -27.62 -12.67 -34.07
CA ARG A 383 -28.45 -11.77 -34.90
C ARG A 383 -27.70 -11.38 -36.15
N GLU A 384 -28.43 -10.91 -37.14
CA GLU A 384 -27.81 -10.44 -38.41
C GLU A 384 -26.83 -9.29 -38.12
N GLY A 385 -25.53 -9.57 -38.36
CA GLY A 385 -24.44 -8.60 -38.16
C GLY A 385 -23.83 -8.52 -36.78
N TYR A 386 -24.42 -9.12 -35.70
CA TYR A 386 -23.84 -9.13 -34.36
C TYR A 386 -24.39 -10.24 -33.45
N ASP A 387 -23.67 -10.56 -32.41
CA ASP A 387 -24.12 -11.47 -31.35
C ASP A 387 -24.60 -10.69 -30.12
N VAL A 388 -25.69 -11.14 -29.52
CA VAL A 388 -26.07 -10.75 -28.17
C VAL A 388 -25.24 -11.59 -27.21
N LEU A 389 -24.56 -10.92 -26.27
CA LEU A 389 -23.73 -11.57 -25.28
C LEU A 389 -24.42 -11.52 -23.92
N GLY A 390 -24.22 -12.56 -23.11
CA GLY A 390 -24.78 -12.64 -21.75
C GLY A 390 -23.74 -13.07 -20.73
N VAL A 391 -23.93 -12.67 -19.46
CA VAL A 391 -23.05 -13.03 -18.36
C VAL A 391 -23.80 -13.21 -17.05
N ASP A 392 -23.47 -14.25 -16.29
CA ASP A 392 -23.97 -14.49 -14.93
C ASP A 392 -23.22 -13.61 -13.92
N MET A 393 -23.96 -12.77 -13.21
CA MET A 393 -23.43 -11.80 -12.23
C MET A 393 -23.54 -12.30 -10.78
N ARG A 394 -24.22 -13.42 -10.50
CA ARG A 394 -24.51 -13.86 -9.13
C ARG A 394 -23.28 -14.05 -8.26
N ARG A 395 -22.18 -14.51 -8.82
CA ARG A 395 -20.93 -14.78 -8.13
C ARG A 395 -19.75 -14.36 -9.01
N PRO A 396 -19.36 -13.10 -9.03
CA PRO A 396 -18.30 -12.62 -9.88
C PRO A 396 -16.92 -13.15 -9.45
N ILE A 397 -16.01 -13.21 -10.41
CA ILE A 397 -14.58 -13.30 -10.20
C ILE A 397 -14.05 -11.88 -10.16
N VAL A 398 -13.24 -11.52 -9.18
CA VAL A 398 -12.64 -10.18 -9.06
C VAL A 398 -11.15 -10.24 -9.31
N LEU A 399 -10.67 -9.38 -10.20
CA LEU A 399 -9.26 -9.11 -10.45
C LEU A 399 -8.91 -7.71 -9.93
N SER A 400 -8.06 -7.64 -8.92
CA SER A 400 -7.47 -6.39 -8.44
C SER A 400 -6.17 -6.13 -9.19
N ARG A 401 -6.14 -5.10 -10.03
CA ARG A 401 -4.95 -4.69 -10.79
C ARG A 401 -4.07 -3.81 -9.88
N ASN A 402 -2.86 -4.25 -9.59
CA ASN A 402 -1.96 -3.56 -8.66
C ASN A 402 -0.46 -3.75 -8.97
N VAL A 403 -0.11 -4.23 -10.16
CA VAL A 403 1.30 -4.49 -10.53
C VAL A 403 2.11 -3.22 -10.59
N ASP A 404 1.53 -2.14 -11.08
CA ASP A 404 2.11 -0.79 -11.15
C ASP A 404 2.60 -0.31 -9.77
N THR A 405 1.86 -0.63 -8.72
CA THR A 405 2.23 -0.26 -7.34
C THR A 405 3.42 -1.06 -6.77
N ALA A 406 3.77 -2.18 -7.40
CA ALA A 406 4.92 -3.00 -7.03
C ALA A 406 6.23 -2.52 -7.67
N ILE A 407 6.18 -1.61 -8.66
CA ILE A 407 7.33 -1.12 -9.41
C ILE A 407 7.73 0.28 -8.90
N LYS A 408 9.03 0.51 -8.71
CA LYS A 408 9.56 1.79 -8.26
C LYS A 408 9.59 2.82 -9.39
N ALA A 409 9.33 4.10 -9.06
CA ALA A 409 9.61 5.20 -9.96
C ALA A 409 11.14 5.36 -10.17
N PRO A 410 11.61 5.84 -11.36
CA PRO A 410 10.83 6.26 -12.51
C PRO A 410 10.38 5.11 -13.42
N LEU A 411 10.78 3.86 -13.16
CA LEU A 411 10.48 2.70 -14.02
C LEU A 411 8.97 2.46 -14.18
N SER A 412 8.18 2.68 -13.11
CA SER A 412 6.73 2.51 -13.14
C SER A 412 6.00 3.42 -14.16
N THR A 413 6.62 4.53 -14.54
CA THR A 413 6.06 5.50 -15.51
C THR A 413 6.71 5.41 -16.88
N ALA A 414 7.70 4.54 -17.06
CA ALA A 414 8.38 4.36 -18.35
C ALA A 414 7.40 3.77 -19.39
N PRO A 415 7.25 4.36 -20.59
CA PRO A 415 6.24 3.95 -21.57
C PRO A 415 6.26 2.47 -21.92
N ARG A 416 7.45 1.87 -22.04
CA ARG A 416 7.62 0.43 -22.32
C ARG A 416 7.07 -0.43 -21.16
N VAL A 417 7.31 -0.05 -19.92
CA VAL A 417 6.83 -0.77 -18.74
C VAL A 417 5.33 -0.63 -18.61
N VAL A 418 4.79 0.58 -18.79
CA VAL A 418 3.33 0.83 -18.80
C VAL A 418 2.64 -0.02 -19.86
N ALA A 419 3.18 -0.09 -21.09
CA ALA A 419 2.63 -0.91 -22.16
C ALA A 419 2.69 -2.42 -21.83
N ALA A 420 3.79 -2.91 -21.23
CA ALA A 420 3.94 -4.30 -20.83
C ALA A 420 2.92 -4.67 -19.74
N VAL A 421 2.74 -3.82 -18.72
CA VAL A 421 1.74 -4.00 -17.65
C VAL A 421 0.32 -4.01 -18.22
N ALA A 422 -0.04 -3.06 -19.11
CA ALA A 422 -1.36 -3.01 -19.74
C ALA A 422 -1.66 -4.26 -20.60
N ASN A 423 -0.65 -4.79 -21.29
CA ASN A 423 -0.79 -6.04 -22.04
C ASN A 423 -0.98 -7.24 -21.11
N ALA A 424 -0.22 -7.30 -20.02
CA ALA A 424 -0.35 -8.35 -19.00
C ALA A 424 -1.74 -8.34 -18.36
N HIS A 425 -2.30 -7.18 -18.02
CA HIS A 425 -3.67 -7.04 -17.49
C HIS A 425 -4.69 -7.67 -18.44
N ARG A 426 -4.63 -7.34 -19.75
CA ARG A 426 -5.59 -7.85 -20.74
C ARG A 426 -5.47 -9.38 -20.91
N ARG A 427 -4.24 -9.90 -21.01
CA ARG A 427 -4.00 -11.35 -21.14
C ARG A 427 -4.49 -12.12 -19.91
N LEU A 428 -4.20 -11.61 -18.71
CA LEU A 428 -4.66 -12.23 -17.46
C LEU A 428 -6.18 -12.21 -17.37
N GLN A 429 -6.81 -11.07 -17.65
CA GLN A 429 -8.26 -10.95 -17.63
C GLN A 429 -8.92 -11.94 -18.61
N ALA A 430 -8.40 -12.06 -19.83
CA ALA A 430 -8.86 -13.03 -20.81
C ALA A 430 -8.64 -14.49 -20.35
N ALA A 431 -7.53 -14.78 -19.65
CA ALA A 431 -7.29 -16.12 -19.09
C ALA A 431 -8.30 -16.43 -17.97
N LEU A 432 -8.64 -15.46 -17.13
CA LEU A 432 -9.61 -15.64 -16.04
C LEU A 432 -11.03 -15.92 -16.55
N THR A 433 -11.44 -15.40 -17.71
CA THR A 433 -12.77 -15.69 -18.28
C THR A 433 -12.91 -17.15 -18.69
N LYS A 434 -11.80 -17.85 -18.94
CA LYS A 434 -11.80 -19.28 -19.28
C LYS A 434 -11.97 -20.19 -18.06
N LEU A 435 -11.72 -19.68 -16.83
CA LEU A 435 -11.91 -20.47 -15.61
C LEU A 435 -13.37 -20.87 -15.42
N GLN A 436 -14.27 -19.97 -15.76
CA GLN A 436 -15.71 -20.16 -15.62
C GLN A 436 -16.43 -19.44 -16.76
N PRO A 437 -16.53 -20.00 -17.95
CA PRO A 437 -17.16 -19.33 -19.08
C PRO A 437 -18.60 -18.90 -18.76
N GLY A 438 -18.94 -17.66 -19.13
CA GLY A 438 -20.26 -17.06 -18.84
C GLY A 438 -20.43 -16.52 -17.43
N SER A 439 -19.43 -16.59 -16.56
CA SER A 439 -19.41 -15.90 -15.27
C SER A 439 -18.68 -14.56 -15.35
N LEU A 440 -19.19 -13.55 -14.64
CA LEU A 440 -18.65 -12.20 -14.64
C LEU A 440 -17.20 -12.16 -14.06
N VAL A 441 -16.31 -11.51 -14.77
CA VAL A 441 -14.95 -11.19 -14.35
C VAL A 441 -14.83 -9.67 -14.22
N LEU A 442 -14.81 -9.18 -12.99
CA LEU A 442 -14.65 -7.75 -12.69
C LEU A 442 -13.16 -7.39 -12.58
N SER A 443 -12.73 -6.43 -13.37
CA SER A 443 -11.37 -5.90 -13.31
C SER A 443 -11.38 -4.53 -12.64
N LEU A 444 -10.97 -4.47 -11.35
CA LEU A 444 -11.00 -3.26 -10.55
C LEU A 444 -9.70 -2.48 -10.67
N SER A 445 -9.81 -1.19 -11.03
CA SER A 445 -8.68 -0.27 -11.13
C SER A 445 -8.29 0.29 -9.76
N ALA A 446 -7.02 0.15 -9.39
CA ALA A 446 -6.49 0.77 -8.18
C ALA A 446 -6.62 2.31 -8.21
N GLY A 447 -6.46 2.95 -9.38
CA GLY A 447 -6.57 4.40 -9.54
C GLY A 447 -7.94 4.95 -9.13
N VAL A 448 -9.03 4.33 -9.61
CA VAL A 448 -10.40 4.73 -9.23
C VAL A 448 -10.66 4.49 -7.74
N ILE A 449 -10.18 3.35 -7.20
CA ILE A 449 -10.31 3.05 -5.78
C ILE A 449 -9.56 4.10 -4.94
N TYR A 450 -8.34 4.46 -5.31
CA TYR A 450 -7.55 5.49 -4.61
C TYR A 450 -8.23 6.85 -4.64
N HIS A 451 -8.75 7.27 -5.80
CA HIS A 451 -9.47 8.56 -5.91
C HIS A 451 -10.67 8.61 -4.95
N ARG A 452 -11.52 7.60 -4.99
CA ARG A 452 -12.72 7.55 -4.13
C ARG A 452 -12.38 7.37 -2.65
N LEU A 453 -11.33 6.61 -2.31
CA LEU A 453 -10.85 6.52 -0.93
C LEU A 453 -10.33 7.87 -0.45
N LEU A 454 -9.57 8.60 -1.28
CA LEU A 454 -9.10 9.95 -0.95
C LEU A 454 -10.26 10.87 -0.62
N GLN A 455 -11.28 10.91 -1.47
CA GLN A 455 -12.49 11.73 -1.25
C GLN A 455 -13.21 11.36 0.07
N ARG A 456 -13.39 10.07 0.33
CA ARG A 456 -14.08 9.62 1.56
C ARG A 456 -13.27 9.86 2.82
N ILE A 457 -11.95 9.61 2.81
CA ILE A 457 -11.07 9.84 3.95
C ILE A 457 -11.03 11.33 4.29
N THR A 458 -10.83 12.19 3.30
CA THR A 458 -10.72 13.65 3.52
C THR A 458 -12.05 14.26 3.92
N ALA A 459 -13.17 13.84 3.32
CA ALA A 459 -14.51 14.26 3.72
C ALA A 459 -14.83 13.84 5.17
N ARG A 460 -14.52 12.59 5.54
CA ARG A 460 -14.71 12.10 6.92
C ARG A 460 -13.86 12.86 7.92
N ASN A 461 -12.63 13.17 7.55
CA ASN A 461 -11.68 13.91 8.38
C ASN A 461 -11.91 15.44 8.36
N GLY A 462 -12.89 15.93 7.59
CA GLY A 462 -13.24 17.35 7.51
C GLY A 462 -12.15 18.24 6.91
N VAL A 463 -11.35 17.72 5.97
CA VAL A 463 -10.20 18.41 5.37
C VAL A 463 -10.29 18.41 3.84
N PRO A 464 -9.65 19.38 3.16
CA PRO A 464 -9.55 19.39 1.71
C PRO A 464 -8.81 18.17 1.16
N ALA A 465 -9.26 17.66 0.00
CA ALA A 465 -8.57 16.58 -0.72
C ALA A 465 -7.25 17.02 -1.34
N GLU A 466 -7.09 18.31 -1.63
CA GLU A 466 -5.83 18.89 -2.11
C GLU A 466 -4.95 19.35 -0.93
N PRO A 467 -3.61 19.19 -1.05
CA PRO A 467 -2.69 19.65 -0.02
C PRO A 467 -2.80 21.18 0.23
N THR A 468 -2.92 21.58 1.49
CA THR A 468 -2.96 22.99 1.87
C THR A 468 -1.59 23.50 2.35
N VAL A 469 -1.34 24.81 2.16
CA VAL A 469 -0.17 25.52 2.69
C VAL A 469 -0.65 26.78 3.41
N PRO A 470 -0.48 26.88 4.74
CA PRO A 470 0.08 25.89 5.67
C PRO A 470 -0.80 24.63 5.75
N ARG A 471 -0.20 23.50 6.10
CA ARG A 471 -0.89 22.22 6.20
C ARG A 471 -1.90 22.22 7.36
N VAL A 472 -3.17 21.98 7.05
CA VAL A 472 -4.25 21.84 8.05
C VAL A 472 -4.52 20.34 8.24
N LEU A 473 -4.30 19.82 9.45
CA LEU A 473 -4.51 18.42 9.76
C LEU A 473 -5.87 18.19 10.40
N GLY A 474 -6.61 17.23 9.87
CA GLY A 474 -7.86 16.76 10.48
C GLY A 474 -7.64 16.01 11.80
N PRO A 475 -8.73 15.72 12.54
CA PRO A 475 -8.68 15.08 13.85
C PRO A 475 -8.26 13.60 13.78
N ASP A 476 -8.61 12.89 12.70
CA ASP A 476 -8.44 11.45 12.61
C ASP A 476 -7.11 11.04 11.98
N ILE A 477 -6.69 9.80 12.26
CA ILE A 477 -5.53 9.18 11.61
C ILE A 477 -6.01 8.17 10.58
N CYS A 478 -5.54 8.30 9.35
CA CYS A 478 -5.70 7.27 8.33
C CYS A 478 -4.68 6.15 8.57
N VAL A 479 -5.17 4.93 8.76
CA VAL A 479 -4.36 3.75 9.05
C VAL A 479 -4.60 2.66 8.00
N PRO A 480 -3.89 2.70 6.87
CA PRO A 480 -3.86 1.57 5.95
C PRO A 480 -3.26 0.34 6.63
N TYR A 481 -3.97 -0.82 6.54
CA TYR A 481 -3.49 -2.08 7.08
C TYR A 481 -3.42 -3.21 6.03
N GLY A 482 -3.81 -2.90 4.79
CA GLY A 482 -3.70 -3.77 3.62
C GLY A 482 -2.59 -3.36 2.65
N LYS A 483 -2.82 -3.63 1.36
CA LYS A 483 -1.88 -3.26 0.28
C LYS A 483 -2.16 -1.86 -0.28
N LEU A 484 -3.40 -1.34 -0.16
CA LEU A 484 -3.76 0.01 -0.60
C LEU A 484 -3.13 1.09 0.27
N LEU A 485 -2.83 2.24 -0.33
CA LEU A 485 -2.24 3.42 0.32
C LEU A 485 -0.92 3.15 1.06
N ARG A 486 -0.28 2.02 0.80
CA ARG A 486 0.98 1.66 1.45
C ARG A 486 2.11 2.59 0.99
N GLY A 487 2.68 3.34 1.93
CA GLY A 487 3.83 4.22 1.66
C GLY A 487 3.49 5.56 1.00
N VAL A 488 2.21 5.93 0.92
CA VAL A 488 1.74 7.25 0.50
C VAL A 488 1.16 8.01 1.69
N ALA A 489 1.12 9.33 1.60
CA ALA A 489 0.46 10.19 2.57
C ALA A 489 -0.86 10.71 1.99
N VAL A 490 -1.95 10.59 2.75
CA VAL A 490 -3.23 11.22 2.39
C VAL A 490 -3.12 12.73 2.66
N PRO A 491 -3.53 13.61 1.73
CA PRO A 491 -3.52 15.06 1.95
C PRO A 491 -4.19 15.46 3.26
N ASN A 492 -3.61 16.42 3.96
CA ASN A 492 -4.16 17.00 5.19
C ASN A 492 -4.57 16.01 6.30
N THR A 493 -4.10 14.77 6.18
CA THR A 493 -4.43 13.68 7.10
C THR A 493 -3.15 12.99 7.59
N VAL A 494 -3.06 12.74 8.88
CA VAL A 494 -1.99 11.91 9.43
C VAL A 494 -2.14 10.49 8.92
N THR A 495 -1.16 9.99 8.17
CA THR A 495 -1.23 8.65 7.57
C THR A 495 -0.14 7.75 8.15
N LYS A 496 -0.55 6.67 8.82
CA LYS A 496 0.33 5.70 9.50
C LYS A 496 -0.06 4.28 9.13
N THR A 497 0.73 3.61 8.31
CA THR A 497 0.45 2.26 7.81
C THR A 497 0.81 1.20 8.84
N LEU A 498 -0.13 0.32 9.19
CA LEU A 498 0.15 -0.95 9.85
C LEU A 498 0.70 -1.93 8.81
N ARG A 499 1.88 -2.46 9.09
CA ARG A 499 2.61 -3.34 8.16
C ARG A 499 2.22 -4.79 8.41
N THR A 500 1.06 -5.19 7.89
CA THR A 500 0.59 -6.58 7.93
C THR A 500 0.99 -7.33 6.67
N ASP A 501 1.34 -8.59 6.83
CA ASP A 501 1.67 -9.50 5.76
C ASP A 501 0.95 -10.84 5.91
N LYS A 502 0.72 -11.51 4.79
CA LYS A 502 0.21 -12.88 4.73
C LYS A 502 1.40 -13.82 4.58
N VAL A 503 1.71 -14.55 5.64
CA VAL A 503 2.88 -15.41 5.72
C VAL A 503 2.46 -16.87 5.75
N TYR A 504 2.79 -17.61 4.71
CA TYR A 504 2.57 -19.06 4.63
C TYR A 504 3.59 -19.80 5.47
N GLU A 505 3.16 -20.91 6.06
CA GLU A 505 4.08 -21.88 6.63
C GLU A 505 4.92 -22.56 5.53
N ALA A 506 6.03 -23.15 5.94
CA ALA A 506 6.99 -23.74 5.00
C ALA A 506 6.41 -24.81 4.07
N ASP A 507 5.38 -25.52 4.54
CA ASP A 507 4.66 -26.56 3.77
C ASP A 507 3.49 -26.02 2.92
N LEU A 508 3.27 -24.70 2.98
CA LEU A 508 2.20 -23.98 2.28
C LEU A 508 0.77 -24.43 2.67
N SER A 509 0.60 -25.19 3.73
CA SER A 509 -0.70 -25.73 4.17
C SER A 509 -1.60 -24.65 4.78
N THR A 510 -1.02 -23.75 5.55
CA THR A 510 -1.72 -22.69 6.27
C THR A 510 -0.94 -21.38 6.18
N TYR A 511 -1.60 -20.29 6.56
CA TYR A 511 -0.95 -18.99 6.69
C TYR A 511 -1.48 -18.22 7.90
N SER A 512 -0.66 -17.31 8.39
CA SER A 512 -1.00 -16.34 9.43
C SER A 512 -0.88 -14.90 8.92
N ILE A 513 -1.52 -13.96 9.62
CA ILE A 513 -1.31 -12.53 9.41
C ILE A 513 -0.32 -12.06 10.46
N GLU A 514 0.82 -11.58 9.99
CA GLU A 514 1.96 -11.18 10.81
C GLU A 514 2.44 -9.77 10.47
N ALA A 515 3.38 -9.26 11.25
CA ALA A 515 4.10 -8.07 10.87
C ALA A 515 4.98 -8.34 9.63
N TYR A 516 5.08 -7.35 8.78
CA TYR A 516 6.00 -7.39 7.64
C TYR A 516 7.45 -7.62 8.12
N PRO A 517 8.29 -8.31 7.35
CA PRO A 517 9.70 -8.50 7.72
C PRO A 517 10.40 -7.20 8.10
N ASP A 518 11.19 -7.27 9.16
CA ASP A 518 11.96 -6.15 9.71
C ASP A 518 11.13 -4.95 10.27
N TYR A 519 9.79 -5.08 10.39
CA TYR A 519 8.94 -4.17 11.16
C TYR A 519 8.70 -4.70 12.57
N SER A 520 8.24 -3.83 13.49
CA SER A 520 7.84 -4.23 14.85
C SER A 520 6.67 -5.21 14.83
N PRO A 521 6.53 -6.05 15.84
CA PRO A 521 5.34 -6.92 16.00
C PRO A 521 4.04 -6.13 15.94
N LEU A 522 2.96 -6.72 15.43
CA LEU A 522 1.67 -6.02 15.29
C LEU A 522 1.16 -5.40 16.59
N PRO A 523 1.29 -6.04 17.78
CA PRO A 523 0.90 -5.39 19.04
C PRO A 523 1.63 -4.06 19.28
N ASP A 524 2.94 -3.99 18.99
CA ASP A 524 3.74 -2.79 19.20
C ASP A 524 3.40 -1.69 18.18
N GLN A 525 3.13 -2.07 16.91
CA GLN A 525 2.64 -1.14 15.91
C GLN A 525 1.27 -0.53 16.32
N VAL A 526 0.35 -1.33 16.85
CA VAL A 526 -0.96 -0.85 17.32
C VAL A 526 -0.80 0.07 18.53
N ARG A 527 0.06 -0.28 19.51
CA ARG A 527 0.38 0.61 20.64
C ARG A 527 0.92 1.96 20.16
N THR A 528 1.77 1.95 19.13
CA THR A 528 2.28 3.19 18.53
C THR A 528 1.17 4.01 17.87
N ILE A 529 0.20 3.38 17.19
CA ILE A 529 -0.99 4.09 16.67
C ILE A 529 -1.78 4.71 17.82
N ARG A 530 -2.03 3.93 18.90
CA ARG A 530 -2.75 4.42 20.08
C ARG A 530 -2.06 5.61 20.76
N ALA A 531 -0.72 5.65 20.71
CA ALA A 531 0.07 6.75 21.29
C ALA A 531 -0.21 8.14 20.67
N PHE A 532 -0.80 8.20 19.48
CA PHE A 532 -1.26 9.46 18.88
C PHE A 532 -2.52 10.03 19.52
N ASP A 533 -3.26 9.24 20.27
CA ASP A 533 -4.49 9.62 20.99
C ASP A 533 -5.55 10.27 20.09
N ARG A 534 -5.82 9.66 18.95
CA ARG A 534 -6.77 10.13 17.95
C ARG A 534 -7.63 8.98 17.44
N PRO A 535 -8.86 9.25 16.98
CA PRO A 535 -9.66 8.28 16.26
C PRO A 535 -8.98 7.79 14.98
N VAL A 536 -9.30 6.57 14.58
CA VAL A 536 -8.63 5.89 13.47
C VAL A 536 -9.62 5.59 12.35
N ILE A 537 -9.27 5.99 11.13
CA ILE A 537 -9.88 5.51 9.89
C ILE A 537 -9.01 4.36 9.38
N LEU A 538 -9.49 3.12 9.53
CA LEU A 538 -8.81 1.93 9.00
C LEU A 538 -9.05 1.79 7.50
N VAL A 539 -8.00 1.45 6.72
CA VAL A 539 -8.15 1.28 5.26
C VAL A 539 -7.56 -0.05 4.81
N ASP A 540 -8.33 -0.84 4.03
CA ASP A 540 -7.86 -2.08 3.39
C ASP A 540 -8.23 -2.13 1.91
N ASP A 541 -7.60 -3.03 1.16
CA ASP A 541 -7.91 -3.29 -0.25
C ASP A 541 -9.28 -3.97 -0.40
N MET A 542 -9.62 -4.87 0.51
CA MET A 542 -10.90 -5.57 0.46
C MET A 542 -11.29 -6.16 1.81
N LEU A 543 -12.59 -6.38 1.95
CA LEU A 543 -13.12 -7.10 3.09
C LEU A 543 -14.08 -8.21 2.64
N HIS A 544 -13.64 -9.46 2.83
CA HIS A 544 -14.42 -10.67 2.58
C HIS A 544 -14.41 -11.58 3.81
N ASP A 545 -13.41 -12.44 3.96
CA ASP A 545 -13.22 -13.31 5.12
C ASP A 545 -12.66 -12.59 6.36
N GLY A 546 -12.14 -11.38 6.16
CA GLY A 546 -11.66 -10.48 7.20
C GLY A 546 -10.49 -10.98 8.03
N LYS A 547 -9.63 -11.87 7.49
CA LYS A 547 -8.52 -12.45 8.28
C LYS A 547 -7.58 -11.41 8.87
N ARG A 548 -7.32 -10.29 8.17
CA ARG A 548 -6.51 -9.20 8.70
C ARG A 548 -7.21 -8.49 9.86
N ILE A 549 -8.46 -8.09 9.66
CA ILE A 549 -9.20 -7.38 10.71
C ILE A 549 -9.45 -8.26 11.93
N ARG A 550 -9.73 -9.55 11.75
CA ARG A 550 -9.84 -10.52 12.86
C ARG A 550 -8.54 -10.64 13.66
N ARG A 551 -7.38 -10.43 13.04
CA ARG A 551 -6.08 -10.39 13.72
C ARG A 551 -5.85 -9.07 14.45
N LEU A 552 -6.33 -7.95 13.90
CA LEU A 552 -6.11 -6.61 14.45
C LEU A 552 -7.15 -6.22 15.50
N ALA A 553 -8.42 -6.62 15.36
CA ALA A 553 -9.50 -6.21 16.24
C ALA A 553 -9.21 -6.47 17.73
N PRO A 554 -8.72 -7.65 18.16
CA PRO A 554 -8.37 -7.87 19.57
C PRO A 554 -7.26 -6.93 20.07
N LEU A 555 -6.29 -6.58 19.20
CA LEU A 555 -5.20 -5.67 19.55
C LEU A 555 -5.68 -4.22 19.68
N LEU A 556 -6.62 -3.81 18.83
CA LEU A 556 -7.25 -2.49 18.88
C LEU A 556 -8.12 -2.36 20.13
N GLU A 557 -8.83 -3.43 20.50
CA GLU A 557 -9.64 -3.49 21.72
C GLU A 557 -8.75 -3.48 22.99
N GLU A 558 -7.71 -4.30 23.05
CA GLU A 558 -6.75 -4.34 24.17
C GLU A 558 -6.11 -2.96 24.43
N THR A 559 -5.81 -2.23 23.38
CA THR A 559 -5.21 -0.89 23.46
C THR A 559 -6.24 0.23 23.61
N HIS A 560 -7.53 -0.08 23.59
CA HIS A 560 -8.63 0.92 23.56
C HIS A 560 -8.44 1.96 22.44
N THR A 561 -8.04 1.50 21.26
CA THR A 561 -7.86 2.38 20.09
C THR A 561 -9.23 2.68 19.47
N PRO A 562 -9.68 3.94 19.45
CA PRO A 562 -10.99 4.29 18.90
C PRO A 562 -10.98 4.17 17.37
N VAL A 563 -11.76 3.26 16.83
CA VAL A 563 -11.96 3.10 15.37
C VAL A 563 -13.21 3.88 14.97
N ASP A 564 -13.02 4.95 14.20
CA ASP A 564 -14.12 5.77 13.70
C ASP A 564 -14.81 5.12 12.51
N GLN A 565 -14.04 4.59 11.56
CA GLN A 565 -14.57 3.92 10.38
C GLN A 565 -13.56 2.96 9.75
N VAL A 566 -14.07 1.94 9.05
CA VAL A 566 -13.30 1.07 8.17
C VAL A 566 -13.70 1.33 6.72
N LEU A 567 -12.75 1.72 5.88
CA LEU A 567 -12.93 1.99 4.45
C LEU A 567 -12.20 0.91 3.64
N VAL A 568 -12.88 0.33 2.65
CA VAL A 568 -12.27 -0.71 1.84
C VAL A 568 -12.50 -0.48 0.34
N GLY A 569 -11.57 -0.94 -0.48
CA GLY A 569 -11.69 -0.86 -1.93
C GLY A 569 -12.92 -1.62 -2.44
N TYR A 570 -13.15 -2.83 -1.93
CA TYR A 570 -14.44 -3.51 -2.12
C TYR A 570 -14.85 -4.33 -0.90
N LEU A 571 -16.17 -4.29 -0.64
CA LEU A 571 -16.84 -4.93 0.48
C LEU A 571 -17.75 -6.04 -0.04
N THR A 572 -17.68 -7.23 0.56
CA THR A 572 -18.65 -8.30 0.27
C THR A 572 -19.71 -8.41 1.35
N GLY A 573 -20.80 -9.13 1.05
CA GLY A 573 -21.86 -9.40 2.05
C GLY A 573 -21.30 -10.05 3.31
N VAL A 574 -20.49 -11.10 3.14
CA VAL A 574 -19.79 -11.77 4.28
C VAL A 574 -18.90 -10.81 5.06
N GLY A 575 -18.20 -9.92 4.36
CA GLY A 575 -17.36 -8.90 5.00
C GLY A 575 -18.19 -7.89 5.79
N ARG A 576 -19.33 -7.45 5.28
CA ARG A 576 -20.26 -6.55 5.98
C ARG A 576 -20.80 -7.19 7.26
N ASP A 577 -21.30 -8.42 7.16
CA ASP A 577 -21.85 -9.16 8.30
C ASP A 577 -20.77 -9.36 9.41
N LEU A 578 -19.52 -9.60 9.02
CA LEU A 578 -18.39 -9.66 9.96
C LEU A 578 -18.20 -8.32 10.69
N MET A 579 -18.25 -7.20 9.98
CA MET A 579 -18.03 -5.88 10.61
C MET A 579 -19.16 -5.49 11.54
N GLU A 580 -20.40 -5.85 11.21
CA GLU A 580 -21.54 -5.73 12.13
C GLU A 580 -21.32 -6.53 13.41
N GLN A 581 -20.80 -7.77 13.31
CA GLN A 581 -20.46 -8.60 14.47
C GLN A 581 -19.35 -8.00 15.33
N LEU A 582 -18.34 -7.37 14.70
CA LEU A 582 -17.23 -6.70 15.39
C LEU A 582 -17.60 -5.30 15.92
N GLY A 583 -18.75 -4.76 15.56
CA GLY A 583 -19.21 -3.43 15.98
C GLY A 583 -18.45 -2.27 15.31
N TYR A 584 -17.82 -2.48 14.16
CA TYR A 584 -17.11 -1.43 13.43
C TYR A 584 -17.95 -0.91 12.25
N PRO A 585 -18.13 0.42 12.13
CA PRO A 585 -18.71 1.01 10.92
C PRO A 585 -17.85 0.72 9.69
N VAL A 586 -18.44 0.20 8.62
CA VAL A 586 -17.72 -0.14 7.40
C VAL A 586 -18.37 0.47 6.17
N ASP A 587 -17.55 0.92 5.22
CA ASP A 587 -17.99 1.35 3.90
C ASP A 587 -17.00 0.87 2.82
N GLY A 588 -17.54 0.46 1.67
CA GLY A 588 -16.75 -0.02 0.52
C GLY A 588 -16.91 0.90 -0.68
N ILE A 589 -15.83 1.12 -1.44
CA ILE A 589 -15.92 1.83 -2.72
C ILE A 589 -16.84 1.06 -3.68
N TYR A 590 -16.69 -0.25 -3.71
CA TYR A 590 -17.58 -1.17 -4.41
C TYR A 590 -18.20 -2.16 -3.43
N TYR A 591 -19.51 -2.38 -3.56
CA TYR A 591 -20.21 -3.42 -2.82
C TYR A 591 -20.54 -4.60 -3.74
N LEU A 592 -20.03 -5.77 -3.38
CA LEU A 592 -20.21 -7.03 -4.11
C LEU A 592 -20.89 -8.04 -3.18
N PRO A 593 -22.21 -8.24 -3.27
CA PRO A 593 -22.97 -9.07 -2.33
C PRO A 593 -22.36 -10.49 -2.18
N ASN A 594 -22.00 -11.08 -3.29
CA ASN A 594 -21.39 -12.41 -3.35
C ASN A 594 -20.11 -12.38 -4.16
N LEU A 595 -19.19 -13.28 -3.84
CA LEU A 595 -17.92 -13.43 -4.52
C LEU A 595 -17.65 -14.93 -4.79
N ARG A 596 -17.19 -15.27 -5.98
CA ARG A 596 -16.75 -16.63 -6.29
C ARG A 596 -15.26 -16.81 -6.01
N MET A 597 -14.44 -15.98 -6.63
CA MET A 597 -13.00 -16.01 -6.53
C MET A 597 -12.44 -14.59 -6.61
N ARG A 598 -11.25 -14.41 -6.05
CA ARG A 598 -10.51 -13.15 -6.16
C ARG A 598 -9.07 -13.42 -6.56
N PHE A 599 -8.56 -12.52 -7.34
CA PHE A 599 -7.16 -12.50 -7.76
C PHE A 599 -6.57 -11.13 -7.48
N VAL A 600 -5.39 -11.13 -6.87
CA VAL A 600 -4.56 -9.93 -6.75
C VAL A 600 -3.42 -10.13 -7.73
N GLU A 601 -3.39 -9.33 -8.78
CA GLU A 601 -2.55 -9.58 -9.95
C GLU A 601 -1.07 -9.74 -9.59
N SER A 602 -0.52 -8.83 -8.76
CA SER A 602 0.88 -8.91 -8.35
C SER A 602 1.25 -10.23 -7.67
N THR A 603 0.31 -10.90 -6.98
CA THR A 603 0.61 -12.17 -6.30
C THR A 603 0.76 -13.35 -7.26
N LEU A 604 0.33 -13.18 -8.50
CA LEU A 604 0.45 -14.21 -9.55
C LEU A 604 1.75 -14.08 -10.35
N TYR A 605 2.50 -12.97 -10.21
CA TYR A 605 3.68 -12.70 -11.02
C TYR A 605 4.97 -12.90 -10.21
N PRO A 606 5.72 -13.98 -10.45
CA PRO A 606 6.97 -14.26 -9.75
C PRO A 606 7.98 -13.13 -9.91
N PHE A 607 8.79 -12.90 -8.89
CA PHE A 607 9.78 -11.83 -8.76
C PHE A 607 9.22 -10.40 -8.68
N ILE A 608 7.99 -10.16 -9.15
CA ILE A 608 7.30 -8.86 -9.03
C ILE A 608 6.44 -8.83 -7.77
N GLY A 609 5.82 -9.96 -7.43
CA GLY A 609 4.98 -10.10 -6.25
C GLY A 609 4.86 -11.56 -5.82
N GLY A 610 3.96 -11.81 -4.89
CA GLY A 610 3.72 -13.10 -4.25
C GLY A 610 3.18 -12.91 -2.84
N ASP A 611 2.95 -13.99 -2.13
CA ASP A 611 2.71 -14.00 -0.69
C ASP A 611 3.98 -14.51 0.01
N SER A 612 4.29 -13.98 1.20
CA SER A 612 5.49 -14.36 1.94
C SER A 612 5.42 -15.80 2.44
N VAL A 613 6.59 -16.44 2.52
CA VAL A 613 6.75 -17.80 3.07
C VAL A 613 7.73 -17.75 4.24
N ARG A 614 7.39 -18.44 5.32
CA ARG A 614 8.27 -18.55 6.48
C ARG A 614 9.48 -19.42 6.16
N ARG A 615 10.67 -18.84 6.17
CA ARG A 615 11.95 -19.53 6.04
C ARG A 615 12.94 -19.03 7.07
N THR A 616 13.80 -19.91 7.51
CA THR A 616 14.88 -19.55 8.47
C THR A 616 16.06 -18.91 7.77
N GLU A 617 16.31 -19.26 6.53
CA GLU A 617 17.45 -18.77 5.75
C GLU A 617 17.12 -17.44 5.07
N ARG A 618 18.05 -16.51 5.14
CA ARG A 618 17.96 -15.23 4.42
C ARG A 618 18.55 -15.38 3.03
N LEU A 619 17.84 -14.84 2.05
CA LEU A 619 18.32 -14.80 0.69
C LEU A 619 19.29 -13.63 0.48
N PRO A 620 20.28 -13.77 -0.43
CA PRO A 620 21.16 -12.67 -0.81
C PRO A 620 20.39 -11.54 -1.49
N GLY A 621 20.95 -10.33 -1.50
CA GLY A 621 20.37 -9.17 -2.19
C GLY A 621 19.08 -8.63 -1.57
N GLY A 622 18.79 -8.93 -0.31
CA GLY A 622 17.55 -8.50 0.36
C GLY A 622 16.28 -9.17 -0.17
N LEU A 623 16.41 -10.20 -1.01
CA LEU A 623 15.29 -11.00 -1.51
C LEU A 623 14.53 -11.66 -0.36
N GLN A 624 13.19 -11.68 -0.48
CA GLN A 624 12.32 -12.35 0.48
C GLN A 624 11.71 -13.61 -0.15
N PRO A 625 11.71 -14.76 0.54
CA PRO A 625 11.07 -15.96 0.03
C PRO A 625 9.55 -15.76 -0.12
N SER A 626 9.02 -16.15 -1.26
CA SER A 626 7.60 -15.98 -1.57
C SER A 626 7.01 -17.19 -2.26
N VAL A 627 5.69 -17.28 -2.26
CA VAL A 627 4.94 -18.24 -3.04
C VAL A 627 4.01 -17.53 -4.01
N ASN A 628 4.03 -17.99 -5.25
CA ASN A 628 3.02 -17.68 -6.24
C ASN A 628 2.16 -18.92 -6.40
N ARG A 629 0.83 -18.80 -6.14
CA ARG A 629 -0.12 -19.92 -6.17
C ARG A 629 -0.49 -20.32 -7.61
N ILE A 630 0.53 -20.58 -8.40
CA ILE A 630 0.48 -21.05 -9.79
C ILE A 630 1.54 -22.14 -10.00
N LEU A 631 1.36 -22.95 -11.04
CA LEU A 631 2.38 -23.91 -11.47
C LEU A 631 3.60 -23.18 -12.04
N PRO A 632 4.83 -23.67 -11.87
CA PRO A 632 5.22 -24.90 -11.19
C PRO A 632 5.51 -24.73 -9.68
N TYR A 633 5.24 -23.57 -9.07
CA TYR A 633 5.65 -23.26 -7.69
C TYR A 633 4.76 -23.92 -6.64
N ALA A 634 3.45 -23.89 -6.84
CA ALA A 634 2.47 -24.47 -5.92
C ALA A 634 1.22 -24.96 -6.67
N ALA A 635 0.44 -25.81 -6.02
CA ALA A 635 -0.89 -26.12 -6.51
C ALA A 635 -1.75 -24.83 -6.50
N PRO A 636 -2.44 -24.52 -7.60
CA PRO A 636 -3.34 -23.38 -7.65
C PRO A 636 -4.42 -23.47 -6.55
N GLU A 637 -4.65 -22.37 -5.83
CA GLU A 637 -5.62 -22.31 -4.70
C GLU A 637 -7.07 -22.12 -5.19
N PHE A 638 -7.30 -22.32 -6.47
CA PHE A 638 -8.57 -22.05 -7.12
C PHE A 638 -9.49 -23.28 -7.00
N ALA A 639 -10.80 -23.07 -7.00
CA ALA A 639 -11.81 -24.14 -6.98
C ALA A 639 -11.50 -25.23 -8.03
N PRO A 640 -12.09 -26.43 -7.94
CA PRO A 640 -11.70 -27.56 -8.77
C PRO A 640 -11.64 -27.16 -10.24
N MET A 641 -10.42 -26.91 -10.71
CA MET A 641 -10.09 -26.66 -12.11
C MET A 641 -9.59 -27.95 -12.73
N ASP A 642 -9.92 -28.13 -14.01
CA ASP A 642 -9.18 -29.13 -14.76
C ASP A 642 -7.70 -28.77 -14.87
N GLY A 643 -6.84 -29.76 -14.94
CA GLY A 643 -5.39 -29.55 -14.96
C GLY A 643 -4.91 -28.70 -16.15
N ARG A 644 -5.66 -28.68 -17.25
CA ARG A 644 -5.35 -27.89 -18.45
C ARG A 644 -5.58 -26.41 -18.23
N THR A 645 -6.73 -26.04 -17.68
CA THR A 645 -7.05 -24.62 -17.38
C THR A 645 -6.09 -24.06 -16.34
N ALA A 646 -5.73 -24.84 -15.31
CA ALA A 646 -4.72 -24.45 -14.33
C ALA A 646 -3.33 -24.22 -14.97
N TRP A 647 -2.97 -25.09 -15.90
CA TRP A 647 -1.71 -24.99 -16.66
C TRP A 647 -1.70 -23.75 -17.57
N GLU A 648 -2.79 -23.51 -18.35
CA GLU A 648 -2.91 -22.35 -19.25
C GLU A 648 -2.83 -21.02 -18.47
N LEU A 649 -3.52 -20.91 -17.33
CA LEU A 649 -3.47 -19.71 -16.47
C LEU A 649 -2.06 -19.51 -15.91
N SER A 650 -1.42 -20.58 -15.43
CA SER A 650 -0.06 -20.51 -14.89
C SER A 650 0.94 -20.05 -15.95
N LEU A 651 0.85 -20.61 -17.17
CA LEU A 651 1.69 -20.19 -18.29
C LEU A 651 1.48 -18.71 -18.63
N CYS A 652 0.23 -18.25 -18.70
CA CYS A 652 -0.09 -16.83 -18.92
C CYS A 652 0.56 -15.93 -17.85
N CYS A 653 0.49 -16.32 -16.58
CA CYS A 653 1.09 -15.56 -15.49
C CYS A 653 2.62 -15.48 -15.58
N LEU A 654 3.28 -16.60 -15.91
CA LEU A 654 4.74 -16.63 -16.09
C LEU A 654 5.19 -15.78 -17.28
N GLU A 655 4.48 -15.86 -18.41
CA GLU A 655 4.78 -15.06 -19.60
C GLU A 655 4.54 -13.58 -19.36
N ASN A 656 3.47 -13.21 -18.63
CA ASN A 656 3.21 -11.83 -18.24
C ASN A 656 4.33 -11.28 -17.33
N ALA A 657 4.72 -12.04 -16.31
CA ALA A 657 5.80 -11.64 -15.41
C ALA A 657 7.13 -11.48 -16.17
N ARG A 658 7.48 -12.40 -17.06
CA ARG A 658 8.67 -12.32 -17.91
C ARG A 658 8.66 -11.06 -18.77
N ASP A 659 7.56 -10.76 -19.45
CA ASP A 659 7.47 -9.62 -20.37
C ASP A 659 7.59 -8.28 -19.61
N ILE A 660 6.99 -8.18 -18.42
CA ILE A 660 7.14 -7.02 -17.53
C ILE A 660 8.59 -6.88 -17.08
N LEU A 661 9.24 -7.98 -16.66
CA LEU A 661 10.63 -7.96 -16.20
C LEU A 661 11.59 -7.60 -17.33
N LEU A 662 11.40 -8.11 -18.56
CA LEU A 662 12.18 -7.72 -19.72
C LEU A 662 12.06 -6.21 -20.03
N ALA A 663 10.86 -5.64 -19.89
CA ALA A 663 10.65 -4.20 -20.02
C ALA A 663 11.41 -3.43 -18.91
N LEU A 664 11.32 -3.87 -17.67
CA LEU A 664 12.04 -3.28 -16.52
C LEU A 664 13.56 -3.37 -16.70
N GLU A 665 14.09 -4.52 -17.09
CA GLU A 665 15.53 -4.73 -17.31
C GLU A 665 16.07 -3.84 -18.43
N THR A 666 15.27 -3.64 -19.48
CA THR A 666 15.63 -2.77 -20.61
C THR A 666 15.67 -1.30 -20.18
N GLU A 667 14.62 -0.81 -19.52
CA GLU A 667 14.56 0.58 -19.05
C GLU A 667 15.61 0.85 -17.95
N PHE A 668 15.80 -0.10 -17.02
CA PHE A 668 16.84 0.01 -15.98
C PHE A 668 18.23 0.16 -16.57
N ARG A 669 18.56 -0.65 -17.60
CA ARG A 669 19.84 -0.56 -18.31
C ARG A 669 19.99 0.80 -19.00
N GLY A 670 18.92 1.30 -19.63
CA GLY A 670 18.93 2.63 -20.26
C GLY A 670 19.18 3.76 -19.28
N LEU A 671 18.54 3.70 -18.09
CA LEU A 671 18.64 4.76 -17.09
C LEU A 671 19.95 4.73 -16.30
N TYR A 672 20.46 3.54 -15.98
CA TYR A 672 21.55 3.38 -14.99
C TYR A 672 22.83 2.77 -15.55
N ALA A 673 22.87 2.43 -16.85
CA ALA A 673 23.99 1.77 -17.55
C ALA A 673 24.47 0.47 -16.82
N ARG A 674 23.54 -0.23 -16.18
CA ARG A 674 23.79 -1.46 -15.39
C ARG A 674 22.71 -2.50 -15.68
N ASN A 675 23.06 -3.78 -15.52
CA ASN A 675 22.07 -4.86 -15.64
C ASN A 675 21.25 -4.97 -14.35
N LEU A 676 19.94 -5.16 -14.49
CA LEU A 676 19.05 -5.51 -13.40
C LEU A 676 19.12 -7.02 -13.19
N THR A 677 19.76 -7.45 -12.12
CA THR A 677 19.89 -8.86 -11.73
C THR A 677 19.09 -9.13 -10.47
N LEU A 678 18.89 -10.40 -10.09
CA LEU A 678 18.10 -10.74 -8.89
C LEU A 678 18.64 -10.09 -7.62
N ASN A 679 19.96 -10.06 -7.41
CA ASN A 679 20.53 -9.39 -6.24
C ASN A 679 20.35 -7.85 -6.25
N ARG A 680 19.85 -7.28 -7.35
CA ARG A 680 19.56 -5.85 -7.53
C ARG A 680 18.07 -5.58 -7.76
N LEU A 681 17.26 -6.60 -7.69
CA LEU A 681 15.82 -6.51 -7.98
C LEU A 681 15.14 -5.44 -7.11
N GLY A 682 15.61 -5.26 -5.87
CA GLY A 682 15.15 -4.20 -4.96
C GLY A 682 15.37 -2.78 -5.46
N GLU A 683 16.21 -2.55 -6.48
CA GLU A 683 16.36 -1.23 -7.12
C GLU A 683 15.18 -0.90 -8.05
N ALA A 684 14.45 -1.90 -8.55
CA ALA A 684 13.34 -1.74 -9.49
C ALA A 684 11.96 -2.06 -8.88
N VAL A 685 11.91 -3.01 -7.94
CA VAL A 685 10.68 -3.51 -7.33
C VAL A 685 10.63 -3.08 -5.87
N VAL A 686 9.46 -2.66 -5.41
CA VAL A 686 9.26 -2.14 -4.03
C VAL A 686 9.59 -3.19 -2.98
N LEU A 687 9.22 -4.44 -3.26
CA LEU A 687 9.53 -5.59 -2.43
C LEU A 687 10.12 -6.69 -3.30
N PRO A 688 11.43 -6.96 -3.18
CA PRO A 688 12.10 -7.96 -4.00
C PRO A 688 11.75 -9.37 -3.51
N LEU A 689 10.68 -9.93 -4.04
CA LEU A 689 10.22 -11.29 -3.76
C LEU A 689 10.90 -12.29 -4.69
N CYS A 690 11.18 -13.49 -4.16
CA CYS A 690 11.78 -14.58 -4.90
C CYS A 690 10.98 -15.85 -4.68
N PRO A 691 10.45 -16.51 -5.75
CA PRO A 691 9.65 -17.71 -5.62
C PRO A 691 10.41 -18.82 -4.89
N ASP A 692 9.73 -19.43 -3.91
CA ASP A 692 10.24 -20.59 -3.18
C ASP A 692 9.84 -21.89 -3.89
N LYS A 693 10.84 -22.70 -4.23
CA LYS A 693 10.65 -24.01 -4.86
C LYS A 693 10.79 -25.13 -3.83
N GLY A 694 9.92 -25.13 -2.82
CA GLY A 694 9.91 -26.22 -1.83
C GLY A 694 11.04 -26.17 -0.80
N GLY A 695 11.53 -24.96 -0.46
CA GLY A 695 12.52 -24.75 0.59
C GLY A 695 13.96 -24.59 0.12
N CYS A 696 14.23 -24.86 -1.16
CA CYS A 696 15.55 -24.62 -1.77
C CYS A 696 15.40 -23.63 -2.92
N ILE A 697 15.83 -22.40 -2.71
CA ILE A 697 15.90 -21.42 -3.80
C ILE A 697 17.19 -21.67 -4.55
N THR A 698 17.06 -22.11 -5.80
CA THR A 698 18.19 -22.49 -6.67
C THR A 698 18.49 -21.47 -7.75
N TYR A 699 17.96 -20.22 -7.60
CA TYR A 699 18.23 -19.18 -8.57
C TYR A 699 19.60 -18.58 -8.38
N ASP A 700 20.33 -18.42 -9.48
CA ASP A 700 21.58 -17.65 -9.51
C ASP A 700 21.23 -16.16 -9.44
N VAL A 701 21.56 -15.51 -8.34
CA VAL A 701 21.24 -14.12 -8.07
C VAL A 701 22.01 -13.13 -8.96
N SER A 702 23.03 -13.58 -9.67
CA SER A 702 23.74 -12.78 -10.69
C SER A 702 22.99 -12.69 -12.02
N ARG A 703 21.99 -13.54 -12.23
CA ARG A 703 21.17 -13.55 -13.45
C ARG A 703 20.01 -12.56 -13.36
N ALA A 704 19.52 -12.19 -14.54
CA ALA A 704 18.28 -11.42 -14.69
C ALA A 704 17.05 -12.26 -14.29
N ALA A 705 16.05 -11.63 -13.69
CA ALA A 705 14.82 -12.31 -13.27
C ALA A 705 14.04 -12.90 -14.45
N SER A 706 14.02 -12.20 -15.61
CA SER A 706 13.41 -12.70 -16.85
C SER A 706 14.04 -14.01 -17.33
N ALA A 707 15.36 -14.11 -17.26
CA ALA A 707 16.09 -15.31 -17.66
C ALA A 707 15.86 -16.50 -16.70
N CYS A 708 15.59 -16.23 -15.41
CA CYS A 708 15.17 -17.26 -14.47
C CYS A 708 13.76 -17.79 -14.82
N LEU A 709 12.83 -16.86 -15.17
CA LEU A 709 11.48 -17.23 -15.58
C LEU A 709 11.42 -18.03 -16.88
N GLU A 710 12.32 -17.80 -17.83
CA GLU A 710 12.40 -18.63 -19.04
C GLU A 710 12.63 -20.09 -18.69
N GLY A 711 13.51 -20.37 -17.73
CA GLY A 711 13.70 -21.74 -17.21
C GLY A 711 12.45 -22.33 -16.58
N ASP A 712 11.69 -21.54 -15.83
CA ASP A 712 10.45 -21.97 -15.19
C ASP A 712 9.32 -22.20 -16.21
N ILE A 713 9.24 -21.36 -17.25
CA ILE A 713 8.33 -21.54 -18.39
C ILE A 713 8.62 -22.86 -19.12
N GLU A 714 9.89 -23.14 -19.40
CA GLU A 714 10.28 -24.39 -20.04
C GLU A 714 9.97 -25.62 -19.17
N MET A 715 10.14 -25.50 -17.86
CA MET A 715 9.73 -26.55 -16.91
C MET A 715 8.22 -26.76 -16.96
N LEU A 716 7.42 -25.69 -16.92
CA LEU A 716 5.96 -25.76 -16.98
C LEU A 716 5.47 -26.36 -18.31
N LYS A 717 6.10 -26.01 -19.44
CA LYS A 717 5.76 -26.61 -20.76
C LYS A 717 5.93 -28.12 -20.77
N ARG A 718 6.94 -28.65 -20.07
CA ARG A 718 7.14 -30.13 -19.92
C ARG A 718 6.08 -30.78 -19.02
N MET A 719 5.41 -30.00 -18.17
CA MET A 719 4.33 -30.48 -17.29
C MET A 719 2.94 -30.36 -17.96
N ARG A 720 2.88 -30.11 -19.28
CA ARG A 720 1.61 -29.98 -19.99
C ARG A 720 0.77 -31.26 -19.80
N PRO A 721 -0.48 -31.14 -19.32
CA PRO A 721 -1.38 -32.26 -19.22
C PRO A 721 -1.58 -32.91 -20.60
N ALA A 722 -1.70 -34.21 -20.65
CA ALA A 722 -2.12 -34.92 -21.86
C ALA A 722 -3.54 -34.47 -22.26
N ASP A 723 -3.78 -34.36 -23.57
CA ASP A 723 -5.08 -33.93 -24.10
C ASP A 723 -6.19 -34.90 -23.74
#